data_21f7b682404a0d10dff5c2347bcbfe30
#
_entry.id   21f7b682404a0d10dff5c2347bcbfe30
#
_cell.length_a   1.000
_cell.length_b   1.000
_cell.length_c   1.000
_cell.angle_alpha   90.00
_cell.angle_beta   90.00
_cell.angle_gamma   90.00
#
_symmetry.space_group_name_H-M   'P 1'
#
loop_
_entity.id
_entity.type
_entity.pdbx_description
1 polymer ?
#
loop_
_entity_poly.entity_id
_entity_poly.type
_entity_poly.pdbx_seq_one_letter_code
_entity_poly.pdbx_strand_id
1 'polypeptide(L)'
;MEGKFFNGGRRRAPHALAALEDDAQEPSRRRGRRARANGSSSAASTPTVSSSSGSSSDSDTKSVPESDGDDDDDDDGADPARRMASLVALVAMSTDQNPSAVAKHLKDDAETYRALEREAKGSAEGASRAAEGPERRIARNLEVLVDELGCAPADLAAIVRAFPGVLALDADDDVRAVVQFLTGPIPLGGVGMTKAAAKELLVRREPKMLGQSVKDALRPKFEYLVEHAGLRPGNVGDMLWLDLETQIKPRVEFLALECGMGSTAAAAAIRNFPPSQSHVLYRHFENPENMARKALKCLREKVGMSAEQVSFAIGRFPKILDYSPEKIAGCFEFLRSTCALTEEECRRVIAATPQVVGLSVEENMAPKHRLLVHELGLGEDGAREVIACFPNLWTVANDNIRARFTFFLETVGCSREDLTAMLASHPHGVLSLSTDNILESMNFIENVFATLPSDDTQRRTLGDGGPRELAVRVLAKVPMLLGYSVERKMRPTVDYIRETHPDVCAYRALKMCTNSLGGTIMPRCYFKERAGWNVLLVTAVHMSKSRFCEKVGITVAEYDEKAAEFIELTERMHPPPAKPRTPAFAIRSAIKAQTKRTTLDKAEKAEKGATTERRRATRREAAEARRRAAAKDAPDGE
;
A
#
# COMPACT_ATOMS: atom_id res chain seq x y z
N MET A 1 31.93 -6.41 41.93
CA MET A 1 32.80 -6.10 40.77
C MET A 1 32.02 -5.26 39.76
N GLU A 2 31.49 -4.17 40.28
CA GLU A 2 30.79 -3.15 39.49
C GLU A 2 31.77 -2.00 39.29
N GLY A 3 32.34 -1.85 38.12
CA GLY A 3 33.18 -0.68 37.91
C GLY A 3 34.33 -0.78 36.93
N LYS A 4 34.30 -1.62 35.94
CA LYS A 4 35.37 -1.67 34.93
C LYS A 4 34.96 -1.62 33.46
N PHE A 5 33.69 -1.41 33.12
CA PHE A 5 33.27 -1.38 31.73
C PHE A 5 33.12 0.02 31.11
N PHE A 6 33.34 1.10 31.86
CA PHE A 6 33.20 2.45 31.30
C PHE A 6 34.18 3.47 31.94
N ASN A 7 35.48 3.17 31.96
CA ASN A 7 36.50 4.20 32.24
C ASN A 7 37.76 3.92 31.40
N GLY A 8 37.71 4.27 30.14
CA GLY A 8 38.81 4.21 29.19
C GLY A 8 38.91 5.51 28.42
N GLY A 9 39.54 6.51 29.05
CA GLY A 9 40.43 7.50 28.45
C GLY A 9 39.87 8.36 27.29
N ARG A 10 39.37 9.54 27.64
CA ARG A 10 39.45 10.70 26.74
C ARG A 10 40.93 10.91 26.34
N ARG A 11 41.28 10.55 25.12
CA ARG A 11 42.45 11.12 24.43
C ARG A 11 41.94 12.09 23.38
N ARG A 12 42.27 13.36 23.61
CA ARG A 12 42.09 14.51 22.75
C ARG A 12 42.74 14.23 21.39
N ALA A 13 41.98 14.43 20.32
CA ALA A 13 42.53 14.65 19.00
C ALA A 13 43.13 16.06 18.92
N PRO A 14 44.26 16.27 18.26
CA PRO A 14 44.81 17.61 18.01
C PRO A 14 44.11 18.28 16.86
N HIS A 15 43.89 19.59 17.05
CA HIS A 15 43.44 20.56 16.07
C HIS A 15 44.29 20.53 14.77
N ALA A 16 43.58 20.55 13.63
CA ALA A 16 44.04 21.20 12.44
C ALA A 16 42.84 21.93 11.81
N LEU A 17 42.62 23.15 12.28
CA LEU A 17 41.91 24.23 11.63
C LEU A 17 42.97 25.10 10.98
N ALA A 18 42.93 25.30 9.67
CA ALA A 18 43.31 26.54 8.99
C ALA A 18 42.90 26.51 7.52
N ALA A 19 42.01 27.43 7.24
CA ALA A 19 41.94 28.27 6.07
C ALA A 19 41.67 27.62 4.68
N LEU A 20 40.53 27.95 4.10
CA LEU A 20 40.46 28.84 2.95
C LEU A 20 39.01 29.26 2.72
N GLU A 21 38.79 30.55 2.86
CA GLU A 21 37.64 31.33 2.41
C GLU A 21 37.71 31.54 0.91
N ASP A 22 36.53 31.89 0.36
CA ASP A 22 36.23 32.52 -0.92
C ASP A 22 36.35 31.66 -2.21
N ASP A 23 35.19 31.36 -2.79
CA ASP A 23 34.68 32.07 -3.98
C ASP A 23 33.26 31.58 -4.35
N ALA A 24 32.35 32.54 -4.35
CA ALA A 24 31.02 32.43 -4.94
C ALA A 24 31.12 32.49 -6.45
N GLN A 25 30.52 31.53 -7.17
CA GLN A 25 29.92 31.77 -8.48
C GLN A 25 28.98 30.64 -8.90
N GLU A 26 27.70 30.98 -9.06
CA GLU A 26 26.73 30.19 -9.83
C GLU A 26 27.21 30.03 -11.30
N PRO A 27 26.84 28.93 -11.96
CA PRO A 27 26.22 29.06 -13.27
C PRO A 27 24.98 28.23 -13.53
N SER A 28 23.94 28.94 -13.88
CA SER A 28 22.94 28.72 -14.94
C SER A 28 22.67 27.32 -15.47
N ARG A 29 21.39 27.01 -15.40
CA ARG A 29 20.62 25.99 -16.12
C ARG A 29 21.00 25.84 -17.60
N ARG A 30 21.28 24.62 -18.05
CA ARG A 30 21.04 24.18 -19.43
C ARG A 30 20.37 22.81 -19.47
N ARG A 31 19.13 22.81 -19.92
CA ARG A 31 18.35 21.61 -20.31
C ARG A 31 18.97 21.05 -21.61
N GLY A 32 19.40 19.81 -21.60
CA GLY A 32 19.75 19.02 -22.77
C GLY A 32 18.63 18.08 -23.15
N ARG A 33 17.85 18.40 -24.18
CA ARG A 33 16.96 17.47 -24.90
C ARG A 33 17.84 16.56 -25.77
N ARG A 34 17.70 15.25 -25.60
CA ARG A 34 18.13 14.27 -26.61
C ARG A 34 16.93 13.88 -27.47
N ALA A 35 16.99 14.27 -28.73
CA ALA A 35 16.15 13.79 -29.82
C ALA A 35 16.60 12.38 -30.24
N ARG A 36 15.67 11.49 -30.53
CA ARG A 36 15.91 10.33 -31.40
C ARG A 36 15.19 10.58 -32.71
N ALA A 37 16.01 10.62 -33.75
CA ALA A 37 15.60 10.56 -35.13
C ALA A 37 15.27 9.11 -35.51
N ASN A 38 14.22 8.92 -36.30
CA ASN A 38 14.22 7.96 -37.38
C ASN A 38 13.27 8.46 -38.46
N GLY A 39 13.85 8.56 -39.65
CA GLY A 39 13.25 9.10 -40.84
C GLY A 39 12.52 8.05 -41.67
N SER A 40 11.70 8.58 -42.55
CA SER A 40 11.64 8.29 -44.01
C SER A 40 10.50 9.09 -44.62
N SER A 41 10.84 10.05 -45.45
CA SER A 41 10.57 10.29 -46.87
C SER A 41 9.11 10.12 -47.33
N SER A 42 8.46 11.19 -47.77
CA SER A 42 8.36 11.63 -49.16
C SER A 42 7.36 12.77 -49.32
N ALA A 43 7.84 13.82 -49.89
CA ALA A 43 7.45 14.58 -51.05
C ALA A 43 6.11 15.34 -51.06
N ALA A 44 6.30 16.67 -51.08
CA ALA A 44 5.86 17.67 -52.04
C ALA A 44 4.36 18.04 -52.05
N SER A 45 4.00 19.26 -51.72
CA SER A 45 4.03 20.43 -52.62
C SER A 45 3.30 21.60 -51.95
N THR A 46 3.98 22.71 -51.90
CA THR A 46 3.39 24.05 -51.73
C THR A 46 2.78 24.53 -53.05
N PRO A 47 1.86 25.49 -53.02
CA PRO A 47 2.29 26.84 -53.39
C PRO A 47 1.68 27.99 -52.57
N THR A 48 2.54 28.88 -52.19
CA THR A 48 2.61 30.35 -52.28
C THR A 48 1.38 31.18 -52.64
N VAL A 49 1.15 32.16 -51.76
CA VAL A 49 1.05 33.62 -51.90
C VAL A 49 0.03 34.24 -52.87
N SER A 50 -0.81 35.12 -52.30
CA SER A 50 -0.70 36.54 -52.71
C SER A 50 -1.58 37.46 -51.84
N SER A 51 -0.93 38.50 -51.38
CA SER A 51 -1.44 39.74 -50.83
C SER A 51 -2.16 40.59 -51.85
N SER A 52 -3.23 41.27 -51.46
CA SER A 52 -3.50 42.59 -52.04
C SER A 52 -4.31 43.45 -51.07
N SER A 53 -3.73 44.57 -50.77
CA SER A 53 -4.21 45.79 -50.17
C SER A 53 -5.24 46.49 -51.05
N GLY A 54 -6.15 47.23 -50.40
CA GLY A 54 -7.04 48.17 -51.10
C GLY A 54 -7.85 48.99 -50.12
N SER A 55 -7.41 50.21 -49.95
CA SER A 55 -7.96 51.33 -49.15
C SER A 55 -9.15 52.04 -49.79
N SER A 56 -9.78 52.83 -48.96
CA SER A 56 -10.47 54.13 -49.14
C SER A 56 -12.00 54.09 -48.89
N SER A 57 -12.37 54.72 -47.82
CA SER A 57 -12.96 56.09 -47.67
C SER A 57 -14.27 56.28 -48.47
N ASP A 58 -15.39 56.54 -47.77
CA ASP A 58 -15.93 57.91 -47.63
C ASP A 58 -17.15 57.95 -46.73
N SER A 59 -17.19 59.07 -46.04
CA SER A 59 -18.22 59.67 -45.24
C SER A 59 -19.56 59.85 -45.95
N ASP A 60 -20.67 59.66 -45.19
CA ASP A 60 -21.73 60.69 -45.25
C ASP A 60 -22.63 60.63 -44.01
N THR A 61 -22.68 61.78 -43.37
CA THR A 61 -23.59 62.24 -42.35
C THR A 61 -25.01 62.42 -42.89
N LYS A 62 -26.04 61.96 -42.13
CA LYS A 62 -27.32 62.73 -42.03
C LYS A 62 -28.17 62.32 -40.82
N SER A 63 -28.26 63.28 -39.93
CA SER A 63 -29.42 63.87 -39.26
C SER A 63 -30.52 63.00 -38.67
N VAL A 64 -30.63 63.17 -37.37
CA VAL A 64 -31.74 62.87 -36.42
C VAL A 64 -33.06 63.49 -36.90
N PRO A 65 -34.18 62.88 -36.54
CA PRO A 65 -35.18 63.63 -35.78
C PRO A 65 -35.53 62.93 -34.44
N GLU A 66 -35.55 63.78 -33.41
CA GLU A 66 -36.25 63.54 -32.14
C GLU A 66 -37.74 63.38 -32.40
N SER A 67 -38.33 62.40 -31.72
CA SER A 67 -39.76 62.47 -31.34
C SER A 67 -39.96 61.65 -30.06
N ASP A 68 -40.65 62.37 -29.20
CA ASP A 68 -41.10 62.14 -27.85
C ASP A 68 -41.66 60.76 -27.52
N GLY A 69 -41.39 60.40 -26.30
CA GLY A 69 -42.12 59.77 -25.24
C GLY A 69 -43.17 58.70 -25.57
N ASP A 70 -42.95 57.54 -24.98
CA ASP A 70 -43.95 56.88 -24.16
C ASP A 70 -43.24 55.83 -23.31
N ASP A 71 -43.32 55.95 -21.99
CA ASP A 71 -43.00 54.93 -21.00
C ASP A 71 -43.99 53.78 -21.16
N ASP A 72 -43.62 52.77 -21.91
CA ASP A 72 -44.23 51.45 -21.83
C ASP A 72 -43.24 50.53 -21.14
N ASP A 73 -43.58 50.10 -19.92
CA ASP A 73 -43.06 48.97 -19.20
C ASP A 73 -43.15 47.71 -20.08
N ASP A 74 -42.21 47.53 -20.98
CA ASP A 74 -42.00 46.27 -21.69
C ASP A 74 -41.42 45.26 -20.70
N ASP A 75 -42.31 44.50 -20.08
CA ASP A 75 -42.04 43.16 -19.57
C ASP A 75 -41.45 42.33 -20.71
N ASP A 76 -40.11 42.38 -20.79
CA ASP A 76 -39.29 41.78 -21.84
C ASP A 76 -39.39 40.28 -21.75
N GLY A 77 -40.43 39.73 -22.32
CA GLY A 77 -40.62 38.32 -22.62
C GLY A 77 -39.52 37.83 -23.57
N ALA A 78 -38.28 37.85 -23.06
CA ALA A 78 -37.14 37.38 -23.85
C ALA A 78 -37.41 35.98 -24.37
N ASP A 79 -37.37 35.83 -25.68
CA ASP A 79 -37.59 34.59 -26.43
C ASP A 79 -36.82 33.43 -25.74
N PRO A 80 -37.50 32.33 -25.37
CA PRO A 80 -36.87 31.17 -24.74
C PRO A 80 -35.62 30.66 -25.48
N ALA A 81 -35.58 30.85 -26.80
CA ALA A 81 -34.41 30.49 -27.61
C ALA A 81 -33.23 31.44 -27.34
N ARG A 82 -33.48 32.71 -27.10
CA ARG A 82 -32.44 33.69 -26.71
C ARG A 82 -31.90 33.40 -25.32
N ARG A 83 -32.76 33.10 -24.34
CA ARG A 83 -32.34 32.72 -22.98
C ARG A 83 -31.49 31.45 -23.00
N MET A 84 -31.87 30.40 -23.78
CA MET A 84 -31.07 29.21 -23.91
C MET A 84 -29.71 29.48 -24.58
N ALA A 85 -29.64 30.36 -25.57
CA ALA A 85 -28.40 30.78 -26.20
C ALA A 85 -27.48 31.50 -25.22
N SER A 86 -28.03 32.33 -24.34
CA SER A 86 -27.30 33.02 -23.25
C SER A 86 -26.70 32.02 -22.25
N LEU A 87 -27.48 31.00 -21.82
CA LEU A 87 -27.02 29.95 -20.94
C LEU A 87 -25.86 29.13 -21.57
N VAL A 88 -26.00 28.77 -22.84
CA VAL A 88 -24.92 28.06 -23.58
C VAL A 88 -23.65 28.93 -23.67
N ALA A 89 -23.80 30.23 -23.92
CA ALA A 89 -22.66 31.14 -23.98
C ALA A 89 -21.96 31.27 -22.64
N LEU A 90 -22.71 31.38 -21.55
CA LEU A 90 -22.16 31.43 -20.19
C LEU A 90 -21.35 30.18 -19.85
N VAL A 91 -21.88 29.00 -20.13
CA VAL A 91 -21.16 27.75 -19.90
C VAL A 91 -19.93 27.65 -20.80
N ALA A 92 -20.05 28.06 -22.06
CA ALA A 92 -18.93 28.05 -23.01
C ALA A 92 -17.78 28.95 -22.54
N MET A 93 -18.09 30.16 -22.05
CA MET A 93 -17.11 31.09 -21.49
C MET A 93 -16.47 30.53 -20.23
N SER A 94 -17.25 30.01 -19.30
CA SER A 94 -16.75 29.48 -18.02
C SER A 94 -15.90 28.21 -18.20
N THR A 95 -16.11 27.46 -19.27
CA THR A 95 -15.41 26.20 -19.55
C THR A 95 -14.37 26.32 -20.64
N ASP A 96 -14.16 27.51 -21.20
CA ASP A 96 -13.26 27.75 -22.35
C ASP A 96 -13.56 26.82 -23.53
N GLN A 97 -14.83 26.67 -23.87
CA GLN A 97 -15.29 25.76 -24.93
C GLN A 97 -16.03 26.53 -26.06
N ASN A 98 -16.10 25.90 -27.20
CA ASN A 98 -16.91 26.42 -28.31
C ASN A 98 -18.42 26.28 -27.96
N PRO A 99 -19.24 27.37 -28.07
CA PRO A 99 -20.66 27.34 -27.76
C PRO A 99 -21.45 26.25 -28.51
N SER A 100 -21.08 25.96 -29.76
CA SER A 100 -21.72 24.90 -30.55
C SER A 100 -21.46 23.50 -29.99
N ALA A 101 -20.27 23.26 -29.44
CA ALA A 101 -19.92 22.01 -28.78
C ALA A 101 -20.70 21.85 -27.46
N VAL A 102 -20.78 22.91 -26.65
CA VAL A 102 -21.57 22.95 -25.42
C VAL A 102 -23.06 22.71 -25.72
N ALA A 103 -23.61 23.39 -26.70
CA ALA A 103 -25.01 23.21 -27.12
C ALA A 103 -25.31 21.77 -27.54
N LYS A 104 -24.38 21.12 -28.24
CA LYS A 104 -24.51 19.71 -28.62
C LYS A 104 -24.52 18.80 -27.40
N HIS A 105 -23.56 18.96 -26.47
CA HIS A 105 -23.50 18.14 -25.26
C HIS A 105 -24.75 18.29 -24.38
N LEU A 106 -25.28 19.50 -24.25
CA LEU A 106 -26.50 19.74 -23.51
C LEU A 106 -27.71 19.08 -24.16
N LYS A 107 -27.79 19.06 -25.50
CA LYS A 107 -28.86 18.39 -26.24
C LYS A 107 -28.80 16.85 -26.15
N ASP A 108 -27.57 16.31 -26.00
CA ASP A 108 -27.37 14.86 -25.85
C ASP A 108 -27.87 14.36 -24.48
N ASP A 109 -27.94 15.23 -23.45
CA ASP A 109 -28.57 14.96 -22.17
C ASP A 109 -30.01 15.53 -22.13
N ALA A 110 -30.95 14.71 -22.55
CA ALA A 110 -32.34 15.13 -22.70
C ALA A 110 -33.01 15.60 -21.39
N GLU A 111 -32.55 15.14 -20.24
CA GLU A 111 -33.11 15.51 -18.94
C GLU A 111 -32.64 16.92 -18.54
N THR A 112 -31.34 17.15 -18.57
CA THR A 112 -30.77 18.48 -18.29
C THR A 112 -31.25 19.51 -19.31
N TYR A 113 -31.30 19.16 -20.60
CA TYR A 113 -31.79 20.07 -21.62
C TYR A 113 -33.24 20.52 -21.35
N ARG A 114 -34.13 19.57 -20.99
CA ARG A 114 -35.52 19.88 -20.64
C ARG A 114 -35.63 20.69 -19.33
N ALA A 115 -34.73 20.46 -18.37
CA ALA A 115 -34.72 21.26 -17.15
C ALA A 115 -34.35 22.73 -17.46
N LEU A 116 -33.25 22.95 -18.20
CA LEU A 116 -32.83 24.28 -18.63
C LEU A 116 -33.85 24.97 -19.54
N GLU A 117 -34.49 24.19 -20.43
CA GLU A 117 -35.54 24.72 -21.30
C GLU A 117 -36.80 25.16 -20.53
N ARG A 118 -37.24 24.42 -19.52
CA ARG A 118 -38.33 24.81 -18.62
C ARG A 118 -38.01 26.12 -17.88
N GLU A 119 -36.77 26.28 -17.41
CA GLU A 119 -36.30 27.48 -16.77
C GLU A 119 -36.24 28.68 -17.74
N ALA A 120 -35.72 28.44 -18.96
CA ALA A 120 -35.70 29.48 -20.00
C ALA A 120 -37.11 29.96 -20.38
N LYS A 121 -38.14 29.10 -20.26
CA LYS A 121 -39.55 29.39 -20.55
C LYS A 121 -40.26 30.13 -19.38
N GLY A 122 -39.60 30.32 -18.23
CA GLY A 122 -40.17 31.05 -17.12
C GLY A 122 -41.35 30.36 -16.42
N SER A 123 -41.43 29.01 -16.46
CA SER A 123 -42.47 28.26 -15.78
C SER A 123 -42.28 28.27 -14.28
N ALA A 124 -43.03 29.14 -13.61
CA ALA A 124 -43.02 29.32 -12.15
C ALA A 124 -43.83 28.20 -11.46
N GLU A 125 -43.25 27.02 -11.29
CA GLU A 125 -43.71 26.06 -10.29
C GLU A 125 -42.63 25.92 -9.22
N GLY A 126 -42.80 26.74 -8.14
CA GLY A 126 -41.90 26.74 -6.97
C GLY A 126 -41.49 28.13 -6.51
N ALA A 127 -42.46 28.96 -6.10
CA ALA A 127 -42.31 30.37 -5.79
C ALA A 127 -41.39 30.75 -4.60
N SER A 128 -40.56 29.85 -4.07
CA SER A 128 -39.58 30.18 -3.03
C SER A 128 -38.13 30.18 -3.53
N ARG A 129 -37.84 29.63 -4.71
CA ARG A 129 -36.49 29.59 -5.33
C ARG A 129 -36.32 30.57 -6.50
N ALA A 130 -37.35 31.34 -6.83
CA ALA A 130 -37.44 32.14 -8.05
C ALA A 130 -36.78 33.54 -8.00
N ALA A 131 -35.99 33.83 -6.98
CA ALA A 131 -35.31 35.14 -6.88
C ALA A 131 -34.04 35.26 -7.72
N GLU A 132 -33.47 34.15 -8.19
CA GLU A 132 -32.22 34.13 -8.95
C GLU A 132 -32.47 33.53 -10.35
N GLY A 133 -32.20 34.28 -11.40
CA GLY A 133 -32.35 33.79 -12.77
C GLY A 133 -31.42 32.60 -13.07
N PRO A 134 -31.75 31.75 -14.06
CA PRO A 134 -31.00 30.53 -14.38
C PRO A 134 -29.51 30.79 -14.70
N GLU A 135 -29.21 31.93 -15.29
CA GLU A 135 -27.82 32.36 -15.59
C GLU A 135 -26.99 32.55 -14.33
N ARG A 136 -27.54 33.24 -13.31
CA ARG A 136 -26.85 33.44 -12.03
C ARG A 136 -26.66 32.15 -11.27
N ARG A 137 -27.63 31.24 -11.32
CA ARG A 137 -27.51 29.92 -10.68
C ARG A 137 -26.42 29.06 -11.33
N ILE A 138 -26.36 28.99 -12.67
CA ILE A 138 -25.30 28.30 -13.38
C ILE A 138 -23.94 28.89 -13.07
N ALA A 139 -23.82 30.24 -13.12
CA ALA A 139 -22.57 30.90 -12.75
C ALA A 139 -22.13 30.53 -11.34
N ARG A 140 -23.04 30.56 -10.38
CA ARG A 140 -22.77 30.23 -8.97
C ARG A 140 -22.38 28.77 -8.76
N ASN A 141 -22.99 27.82 -9.48
CA ASN A 141 -22.60 26.41 -9.44
C ASN A 141 -21.14 26.22 -9.89
N LEU A 142 -20.75 26.88 -10.97
CA LEU A 142 -19.39 26.80 -11.50
C LEU A 142 -18.40 27.56 -10.59
N GLU A 143 -18.79 28.71 -10.03
CA GLU A 143 -17.99 29.48 -9.05
C GLU A 143 -17.70 28.63 -7.79
N VAL A 144 -18.68 27.93 -7.24
CA VAL A 144 -18.45 27.03 -6.08
C VAL A 144 -17.38 25.99 -6.37
N LEU A 145 -17.37 25.40 -7.57
CA LEU A 145 -16.35 24.44 -7.96
C LEU A 145 -14.95 25.07 -8.12
N VAL A 146 -14.89 26.33 -8.55
CA VAL A 146 -13.63 27.09 -8.62
C VAL A 146 -13.13 27.43 -7.22
N ASP A 147 -13.98 28.00 -6.38
CA ASP A 147 -13.60 28.52 -5.05
C ASP A 147 -13.29 27.40 -4.05
N GLU A 148 -14.13 26.39 -4.01
CA GLU A 148 -13.99 25.31 -3.02
C GLU A 148 -12.95 24.26 -3.42
N LEU A 149 -12.90 23.89 -4.71
CA LEU A 149 -12.02 22.80 -5.21
C LEU A 149 -10.83 23.32 -6.03
N GLY A 150 -10.79 24.60 -6.42
CA GLY A 150 -9.77 25.13 -7.31
C GLY A 150 -9.84 24.53 -8.72
N CYS A 151 -11.05 24.37 -9.27
CA CYS A 151 -11.23 23.86 -10.62
C CYS A 151 -10.77 24.88 -11.67
N ALA A 152 -9.95 24.43 -12.63
CA ALA A 152 -9.62 25.20 -13.82
C ALA A 152 -10.74 25.08 -14.87
N PRO A 153 -10.82 25.96 -15.88
CA PRO A 153 -11.81 25.87 -16.95
C PRO A 153 -11.88 24.48 -17.63
N ALA A 154 -10.74 23.81 -17.82
CA ALA A 154 -10.68 22.45 -18.34
C ALA A 154 -11.32 21.41 -17.42
N ASP A 155 -11.25 21.59 -16.10
CA ASP A 155 -11.90 20.74 -15.11
C ASP A 155 -13.41 20.92 -15.14
N LEU A 156 -13.88 22.18 -15.21
CA LEU A 156 -15.30 22.51 -15.37
C LEU A 156 -15.87 21.91 -16.68
N ALA A 157 -15.12 22.03 -17.77
CA ALA A 157 -15.46 21.41 -19.04
C ALA A 157 -15.61 19.90 -18.93
N ALA A 158 -14.74 19.24 -18.17
CA ALA A 158 -14.81 17.78 -17.94
C ALA A 158 -16.06 17.41 -17.12
N ILE A 159 -16.37 18.17 -16.06
CA ILE A 159 -17.58 17.95 -15.24
C ILE A 159 -18.84 18.11 -16.09
N VAL A 160 -19.00 19.25 -16.78
CA VAL A 160 -20.19 19.56 -17.59
C VAL A 160 -20.38 18.50 -18.68
N ARG A 161 -19.29 18.04 -19.31
CA ARG A 161 -19.36 16.98 -20.32
C ARG A 161 -19.83 15.62 -19.76
N ALA A 162 -19.34 15.25 -18.57
CA ALA A 162 -19.66 13.98 -17.95
C ALA A 162 -20.99 13.98 -17.18
N PHE A 163 -21.38 15.15 -16.67
CA PHE A 163 -22.59 15.36 -15.91
C PHE A 163 -23.17 16.76 -16.18
N PRO A 164 -23.87 16.98 -17.30
CA PRO A 164 -24.51 18.25 -17.63
C PRO A 164 -25.51 18.70 -16.55
N GLY A 165 -26.14 17.77 -15.85
CA GLY A 165 -27.08 18.01 -14.75
C GLY A 165 -26.54 18.95 -13.65
N VAL A 166 -25.22 19.09 -13.53
CA VAL A 166 -24.59 20.03 -12.57
C VAL A 166 -25.09 21.48 -12.77
N LEU A 167 -25.48 21.83 -13.98
CA LEU A 167 -25.99 23.19 -14.31
C LEU A 167 -27.39 23.47 -13.78
N ALA A 168 -28.16 22.42 -13.49
CA ALA A 168 -29.53 22.51 -12.96
C ALA A 168 -29.60 22.31 -11.44
N LEU A 169 -28.48 22.05 -10.76
CA LEU A 169 -28.40 21.88 -9.32
C LEU A 169 -28.48 23.23 -8.59
N ASP A 170 -28.72 23.17 -7.28
CA ASP A 170 -28.56 24.31 -6.39
C ASP A 170 -27.10 24.43 -5.93
N ALA A 171 -26.55 25.65 -5.97
CA ALA A 171 -25.16 25.91 -5.65
C ALA A 171 -24.80 25.59 -4.20
N ASP A 172 -25.67 25.93 -3.25
CA ASP A 172 -25.42 25.77 -1.82
C ASP A 172 -25.94 24.45 -1.28
N ASP A 173 -27.18 24.07 -1.64
CA ASP A 173 -27.85 22.88 -1.11
C ASP A 173 -27.32 21.59 -1.74
N ASP A 174 -26.86 21.64 -2.99
CA ASP A 174 -26.35 20.44 -3.70
C ASP A 174 -24.82 20.50 -3.86
N VAL A 175 -24.30 21.42 -4.69
CA VAL A 175 -22.88 21.41 -5.10
C VAL A 175 -21.96 21.66 -3.91
N ARG A 176 -22.19 22.75 -3.16
CA ARG A 176 -21.36 23.11 -1.99
C ARG A 176 -21.52 22.08 -0.88
N ALA A 177 -22.73 21.60 -0.63
CA ALA A 177 -23.00 20.59 0.39
C ALA A 177 -22.19 19.32 0.13
N VAL A 178 -22.13 18.82 -1.11
CA VAL A 178 -21.32 17.64 -1.48
C VAL A 178 -19.83 17.91 -1.30
N VAL A 179 -19.33 19.05 -1.78
CA VAL A 179 -17.92 19.41 -1.65
C VAL A 179 -17.51 19.52 -0.17
N GLN A 180 -18.33 20.19 0.64
CA GLN A 180 -18.09 20.35 2.08
C GLN A 180 -18.20 19.02 2.83
N PHE A 181 -19.14 18.15 2.47
CA PHE A 181 -19.22 16.81 3.04
C PHE A 181 -17.95 16.00 2.76
N LEU A 182 -17.44 16.01 1.54
CA LEU A 182 -16.22 15.29 1.17
C LEU A 182 -14.95 15.86 1.83
N THR A 183 -14.82 17.20 1.87
CA THR A 183 -13.62 17.88 2.38
C THR A 183 -13.68 18.24 3.86
N GLY A 184 -14.88 18.28 4.43
CA GLY A 184 -15.14 18.64 5.82
C GLY A 184 -14.43 17.73 6.82
N PRO A 185 -14.10 18.27 8.01
CA PRO A 185 -13.39 17.50 9.03
C PRO A 185 -14.25 16.38 9.61
N ILE A 186 -13.62 15.23 9.84
CA ILE A 186 -14.27 14.02 10.36
C ILE A 186 -15.07 14.27 11.65
N PRO A 187 -14.57 15.03 12.66
CA PRO A 187 -15.33 15.30 13.88
C PRO A 187 -16.64 16.06 13.67
N LEU A 188 -16.78 16.75 12.53
CA LEU A 188 -17.98 17.48 12.15
C LEU A 188 -18.88 16.70 11.17
N GLY A 189 -18.61 15.39 11.00
CA GLY A 189 -19.40 14.51 10.14
C GLY A 189 -19.05 14.57 8.66
N GLY A 190 -17.88 15.13 8.32
CA GLY A 190 -17.32 15.09 6.97
C GLY A 190 -16.45 13.84 6.72
N VAL A 191 -16.10 13.62 5.46
CA VAL A 191 -15.24 12.48 5.04
C VAL A 191 -13.77 12.74 5.33
N GLY A 192 -13.34 14.00 5.39
CA GLY A 192 -11.95 14.39 5.64
C GLY A 192 -11.01 14.19 4.45
N MET A 193 -11.51 14.24 3.23
CA MET A 193 -10.68 14.20 2.02
C MET A 193 -9.89 15.50 1.85
N THR A 194 -8.72 15.42 1.24
CA THR A 194 -8.04 16.63 0.78
C THR A 194 -8.77 17.22 -0.42
N LYS A 195 -8.71 18.56 -0.60
CA LYS A 195 -9.31 19.24 -1.77
C LYS A 195 -8.83 18.62 -3.09
N ALA A 196 -7.55 18.23 -3.20
CA ALA A 196 -7.02 17.58 -4.39
C ALA A 196 -7.64 16.20 -4.64
N ALA A 197 -7.88 15.40 -3.60
CA ALA A 197 -8.53 14.09 -3.73
C ALA A 197 -10.01 14.23 -4.08
N ALA A 198 -10.73 15.17 -3.46
CA ALA A 198 -12.11 15.47 -3.79
C ALA A 198 -12.26 15.97 -5.23
N LYS A 199 -11.36 16.85 -5.68
CA LYS A 199 -11.28 17.31 -7.06
C LYS A 199 -11.05 16.15 -8.04
N GLU A 200 -10.07 15.28 -7.78
CA GLU A 200 -9.81 14.10 -8.62
C GLU A 200 -11.04 13.19 -8.72
N LEU A 201 -11.76 12.98 -7.61
CA LEU A 201 -12.98 12.19 -7.57
C LEU A 201 -14.09 12.84 -8.40
N LEU A 202 -14.42 14.08 -8.15
CA LEU A 202 -15.56 14.78 -8.75
C LEU A 202 -15.32 15.21 -10.20
N VAL A 203 -14.08 15.47 -10.61
CA VAL A 203 -13.78 15.91 -11.98
C VAL A 203 -13.57 14.70 -12.92
N ARG A 204 -12.82 13.69 -12.46
CA ARG A 204 -12.33 12.64 -13.36
C ARG A 204 -13.01 11.30 -13.19
N ARG A 205 -13.47 10.98 -11.97
CA ARG A 205 -14.01 9.66 -11.69
C ARG A 205 -15.53 9.67 -11.72
N GLU A 206 -16.16 10.46 -10.87
CA GLU A 206 -17.60 10.41 -10.65
C GLU A 206 -18.23 11.81 -10.51
N PRO A 207 -18.31 12.60 -11.58
CA PRO A 207 -18.95 13.92 -11.55
C PRO A 207 -20.43 13.86 -11.14
N LYS A 208 -21.12 12.77 -11.43
CA LYS A 208 -22.53 12.55 -11.05
C LYS A 208 -22.77 12.56 -9.53
N MET A 209 -21.73 12.42 -8.73
CA MET A 209 -21.84 12.49 -7.27
C MET A 209 -22.30 13.90 -6.82
N LEU A 210 -22.00 14.95 -7.58
CA LEU A 210 -22.44 16.31 -7.29
C LEU A 210 -23.98 16.44 -7.21
N GLY A 211 -24.72 15.59 -7.90
CA GLY A 211 -26.18 15.56 -7.86
C GLY A 211 -26.76 14.60 -6.81
N GLN A 212 -25.95 14.01 -5.92
CA GLN A 212 -26.46 13.13 -4.88
C GLN A 212 -26.75 13.91 -3.59
N SER A 213 -27.93 13.69 -2.99
CA SER A 213 -28.26 14.23 -1.68
C SER A 213 -27.25 13.76 -0.63
N VAL A 214 -26.63 14.71 0.07
CA VAL A 214 -25.73 14.38 1.18
C VAL A 214 -26.47 13.63 2.27
N LYS A 215 -27.69 14.07 2.62
CA LYS A 215 -28.50 13.52 3.71
C LYS A 215 -29.01 12.13 3.39
N ASP A 216 -29.58 11.93 2.18
CA ASP A 216 -30.34 10.73 1.86
C ASP A 216 -29.52 9.68 1.12
N ALA A 217 -28.40 10.08 0.48
CA ALA A 217 -27.59 9.16 -0.31
C ALA A 217 -26.14 9.02 0.22
N LEU A 218 -25.39 10.11 0.37
CA LEU A 218 -23.96 10.01 0.70
C LEU A 218 -23.70 9.66 2.16
N ARG A 219 -24.44 10.28 3.08
CA ARG A 219 -24.27 10.03 4.53
C ARG A 219 -24.62 8.60 4.95
N PRO A 220 -25.72 7.98 4.51
CA PRO A 220 -25.99 6.57 4.82
C PRO A 220 -24.90 5.61 4.32
N LYS A 221 -24.33 5.87 3.14
CA LYS A 221 -23.20 5.09 2.62
C LYS A 221 -21.94 5.25 3.49
N PHE A 222 -21.65 6.49 3.88
CA PHE A 222 -20.53 6.80 4.75
C PHE A 222 -20.65 6.11 6.11
N GLU A 223 -21.81 6.22 6.77
CA GLU A 223 -22.08 5.60 8.06
C GLU A 223 -21.96 4.07 7.97
N TYR A 224 -22.55 3.45 6.96
CA TYR A 224 -22.41 2.00 6.75
C TYR A 224 -20.95 1.57 6.59
N LEU A 225 -20.18 2.28 5.77
CA LEU A 225 -18.77 1.94 5.52
C LEU A 225 -17.89 2.16 6.74
N VAL A 226 -18.16 3.17 7.55
CA VAL A 226 -17.38 3.47 8.76
C VAL A 226 -17.80 2.62 9.94
N GLU A 227 -19.10 2.53 10.23
CA GLU A 227 -19.61 1.89 11.45
C GLU A 227 -19.76 0.38 11.31
N HIS A 228 -20.29 -0.09 10.18
CA HIS A 228 -20.53 -1.52 9.97
C HIS A 228 -19.36 -2.22 9.28
N ALA A 229 -18.78 -1.60 8.25
CA ALA A 229 -17.63 -2.18 7.56
C ALA A 229 -16.28 -1.84 8.21
N GLY A 230 -16.24 -0.90 9.18
CA GLY A 230 -15.06 -0.55 9.94
C GLY A 230 -13.96 0.15 9.14
N LEU A 231 -14.32 0.81 8.04
CA LEU A 231 -13.36 1.61 7.26
C LEU A 231 -13.06 2.94 7.97
N ARG A 232 -11.86 3.45 7.75
CA ARG A 232 -11.52 4.79 8.21
C ARG A 232 -12.22 5.83 7.35
N PRO A 233 -12.78 6.90 7.93
CA PRO A 233 -13.51 7.93 7.19
C PRO A 233 -12.79 8.45 5.94
N GLY A 234 -11.52 8.85 6.03
CA GLY A 234 -10.74 9.34 4.88
C GLY A 234 -10.48 8.31 3.76
N ASN A 235 -10.87 7.03 3.95
CA ASN A 235 -10.70 5.96 2.97
C ASN A 235 -12.00 5.57 2.27
N VAL A 236 -13.14 6.18 2.60
CA VAL A 236 -14.44 5.80 2.04
C VAL A 236 -14.82 6.60 0.79
N GLY A 237 -14.20 7.75 0.55
CA GLY A 237 -14.54 8.65 -0.55
C GLY A 237 -14.65 7.96 -1.90
N ASP A 238 -13.69 7.06 -2.20
CA ASP A 238 -13.65 6.28 -3.44
C ASP A 238 -14.79 5.24 -3.57
N MET A 239 -15.63 5.05 -2.55
CA MET A 239 -16.75 4.10 -2.57
C MET A 239 -18.12 4.78 -2.54
N LEU A 240 -18.20 6.08 -2.23
CA LEU A 240 -19.46 6.80 -2.05
C LEU A 240 -20.30 6.92 -3.33
N TRP A 241 -19.69 6.73 -4.50
CA TRP A 241 -20.41 6.73 -5.79
C TRP A 241 -21.19 5.44 -6.04
N LEU A 242 -20.86 4.34 -5.36
CA LEU A 242 -21.57 3.07 -5.46
C LEU A 242 -22.95 3.16 -4.76
N ASP A 243 -23.92 2.41 -5.26
CA ASP A 243 -25.20 2.28 -4.58
C ASP A 243 -25.09 1.39 -3.33
N LEU A 244 -25.70 1.83 -2.22
CA LEU A 244 -25.57 1.17 -0.92
C LEU A 244 -26.20 -0.21 -0.92
N GLU A 245 -27.45 -0.32 -1.38
CA GLU A 245 -28.26 -1.52 -1.23
C GLU A 245 -27.91 -2.58 -2.29
N THR A 246 -27.70 -2.14 -3.53
CA THR A 246 -27.47 -3.05 -4.65
C THR A 246 -26.00 -3.35 -4.91
N GLN A 247 -25.08 -2.49 -4.41
CA GLN A 247 -23.68 -2.64 -4.73
C GLN A 247 -22.77 -2.79 -3.52
N ILE A 248 -22.89 -1.94 -2.50
CA ILE A 248 -21.97 -1.97 -1.35
C ILE A 248 -22.31 -3.15 -0.43
N LYS A 249 -23.53 -3.20 0.10
CA LYS A 249 -23.95 -4.23 1.07
C LYS A 249 -23.77 -5.66 0.55
N PRO A 250 -24.30 -6.05 -0.61
CA PRO A 250 -24.19 -7.44 -1.07
C PRO A 250 -22.75 -7.91 -1.27
N ARG A 251 -21.84 -6.99 -1.66
CA ARG A 251 -20.42 -7.33 -1.85
C ARG A 251 -19.68 -7.46 -0.54
N VAL A 252 -19.92 -6.53 0.39
CA VAL A 252 -19.34 -6.63 1.74
C VAL A 252 -19.80 -7.91 2.39
N GLU A 253 -21.06 -8.26 2.31
CA GLU A 253 -21.64 -9.49 2.86
C GLU A 253 -21.06 -10.75 2.22
N PHE A 254 -20.99 -10.81 0.90
CA PHE A 254 -20.37 -11.93 0.19
C PHE A 254 -18.92 -12.15 0.62
N LEU A 255 -18.10 -11.10 0.62
CA LEU A 255 -16.71 -11.20 1.02
C LEU A 255 -16.56 -11.51 2.53
N ALA A 256 -17.40 -10.89 3.36
CA ALA A 256 -17.35 -11.09 4.79
C ALA A 256 -17.81 -12.49 5.22
N LEU A 257 -18.96 -12.94 4.70
CA LEU A 257 -19.62 -14.18 5.14
C LEU A 257 -19.20 -15.37 4.28
N GLU A 258 -19.34 -15.28 2.96
CA GLU A 258 -19.03 -16.40 2.08
C GLU A 258 -17.52 -16.59 1.90
N CYS A 259 -16.73 -15.52 1.79
CA CYS A 259 -15.26 -15.62 1.68
C CYS A 259 -14.54 -15.65 3.03
N GLY A 260 -15.24 -15.38 4.15
CA GLY A 260 -14.69 -15.45 5.50
C GLY A 260 -13.70 -14.34 5.86
N MET A 261 -13.82 -13.16 5.23
CA MET A 261 -12.83 -12.08 5.42
C MET A 261 -13.09 -11.18 6.65
N GLY A 262 -14.30 -11.12 7.13
CA GLY A 262 -14.75 -10.08 8.05
C GLY A 262 -15.02 -8.75 7.34
N SER A 263 -15.94 -7.93 7.89
CA SER A 263 -16.48 -6.76 7.21
C SER A 263 -15.42 -5.71 6.84
N THR A 264 -14.50 -5.41 7.75
CA THR A 264 -13.43 -4.41 7.51
C THR A 264 -12.48 -4.81 6.36
N ALA A 265 -12.08 -6.09 6.33
CA ALA A 265 -11.20 -6.60 5.26
C ALA A 265 -11.93 -6.67 3.91
N ALA A 266 -13.22 -7.04 3.93
CA ALA A 266 -14.07 -7.08 2.76
C ALA A 266 -14.23 -5.68 2.13
N ALA A 267 -14.58 -4.68 2.92
CA ALA A 267 -14.70 -3.30 2.46
C ALA A 267 -13.36 -2.73 1.95
N ALA A 268 -12.25 -3.06 2.62
CA ALA A 268 -10.91 -2.68 2.15
C ALA A 268 -10.56 -3.35 0.81
N ALA A 269 -10.94 -4.61 0.61
CA ALA A 269 -10.75 -5.31 -0.65
C ALA A 269 -11.53 -4.66 -1.79
N ILE A 270 -12.80 -4.29 -1.58
CA ILE A 270 -13.64 -3.59 -2.55
C ILE A 270 -13.01 -2.24 -2.92
N ARG A 271 -12.59 -1.46 -1.93
CA ARG A 271 -11.94 -0.16 -2.14
C ARG A 271 -10.66 -0.26 -2.98
N ASN A 272 -9.83 -1.26 -2.72
CA ASN A 272 -8.56 -1.42 -3.42
C ASN A 272 -8.72 -1.94 -4.86
N PHE A 273 -9.92 -2.40 -5.22
CA PHE A 273 -10.25 -2.92 -6.54
C PHE A 273 -11.43 -2.15 -7.13
N PRO A 274 -11.17 -0.97 -7.74
CA PRO A 274 -12.21 -0.18 -8.37
C PRO A 274 -12.87 -0.93 -9.55
N PRO A 275 -14.07 -0.55 -9.95
CA PRO A 275 -14.86 -1.21 -11.01
C PRO A 275 -14.14 -1.36 -12.34
N SER A 276 -13.22 -0.45 -12.65
CA SER A 276 -12.40 -0.49 -13.86
C SER A 276 -11.44 -1.70 -13.93
N GLN A 277 -11.18 -2.36 -12.80
CA GLN A 277 -10.23 -3.48 -12.71
C GLN A 277 -10.89 -4.84 -12.46
N SER A 278 -12.15 -4.88 -12.04
CA SER A 278 -12.88 -6.13 -11.78
C SER A 278 -14.31 -6.06 -12.27
N HIS A 279 -14.57 -6.76 -13.39
CA HIS A 279 -15.90 -6.80 -13.99
C HIS A 279 -16.90 -7.67 -13.19
N VAL A 280 -16.43 -8.71 -12.53
CA VAL A 280 -17.28 -9.73 -11.91
C VAL A 280 -17.81 -9.29 -10.55
N LEU A 281 -17.00 -8.57 -9.75
CA LEU A 281 -17.48 -8.01 -8.48
C LEU A 281 -18.51 -6.88 -8.68
N TYR A 282 -18.59 -6.29 -9.87
CA TYR A 282 -19.43 -5.12 -10.14
C TYR A 282 -20.59 -5.37 -11.09
N ARG A 283 -20.61 -6.51 -11.80
CA ARG A 283 -21.71 -6.90 -12.68
C ARG A 283 -22.40 -8.16 -12.16
N HIS A 284 -23.73 -8.14 -12.09
CA HIS A 284 -24.58 -9.31 -11.85
C HIS A 284 -24.34 -10.05 -10.52
N PHE A 285 -24.09 -9.33 -9.44
CA PHE A 285 -23.88 -9.93 -8.14
C PHE A 285 -25.13 -10.64 -7.59
N GLU A 286 -26.30 -10.27 -8.05
CA GLU A 286 -27.58 -10.90 -7.71
C GLU A 286 -27.72 -12.32 -8.26
N ASN A 287 -26.92 -12.68 -9.28
CA ASN A 287 -26.95 -14.03 -9.84
C ASN A 287 -26.13 -14.99 -8.96
N PRO A 288 -26.75 -16.03 -8.33
CA PRO A 288 -26.04 -17.05 -7.56
C PRO A 288 -25.02 -17.84 -8.40
N GLU A 289 -25.17 -17.87 -9.73
CA GLU A 289 -24.26 -18.48 -10.71
C GLU A 289 -23.13 -17.54 -11.17
N ASN A 290 -22.91 -16.43 -10.48
CA ASN A 290 -21.88 -15.48 -10.88
C ASN A 290 -20.46 -16.09 -10.80
N MET A 291 -19.53 -15.52 -11.58
CA MET A 291 -18.16 -16.02 -11.70
C MET A 291 -17.44 -16.03 -10.34
N ALA A 292 -17.69 -15.05 -9.48
CA ALA A 292 -17.04 -14.96 -8.16
C ALA A 292 -17.37 -16.16 -7.27
N ARG A 293 -18.63 -16.61 -7.25
CA ARG A 293 -19.03 -17.81 -6.49
C ARG A 293 -18.47 -19.09 -7.11
N LYS A 294 -18.43 -19.18 -8.45
CA LYS A 294 -17.79 -20.32 -9.15
C LYS A 294 -16.29 -20.39 -8.86
N ALA A 295 -15.60 -19.24 -8.89
CA ALA A 295 -14.18 -19.15 -8.52
C ALA A 295 -13.95 -19.55 -7.05
N LEU A 296 -14.76 -19.02 -6.13
CA LEU A 296 -14.69 -19.35 -4.71
C LEU A 296 -14.89 -20.85 -4.46
N LYS A 297 -15.88 -21.44 -5.11
CA LYS A 297 -16.15 -22.89 -5.05
C LYS A 297 -14.95 -23.69 -5.55
N CYS A 298 -14.36 -23.28 -6.68
CA CYS A 298 -13.16 -23.93 -7.23
C CYS A 298 -11.97 -23.85 -6.26
N LEU A 299 -11.71 -22.68 -5.67
CA LEU A 299 -10.62 -22.49 -4.67
C LEU A 299 -10.80 -23.40 -3.45
N ARG A 300 -12.03 -23.60 -2.98
CA ARG A 300 -12.31 -24.45 -1.82
C ARG A 300 -12.34 -25.94 -2.14
N GLU A 301 -13.04 -26.33 -3.20
CA GLU A 301 -13.31 -27.75 -3.50
C GLU A 301 -12.24 -28.40 -4.40
N LYS A 302 -11.76 -27.70 -5.44
CA LYS A 302 -10.75 -28.23 -6.36
C LYS A 302 -9.33 -28.02 -5.87
N VAL A 303 -9.02 -26.78 -5.44
CA VAL A 303 -7.69 -26.43 -4.91
C VAL A 303 -7.56 -26.88 -3.45
N GLY A 304 -8.67 -26.99 -2.71
CA GLY A 304 -8.69 -27.42 -1.31
C GLY A 304 -8.15 -26.37 -0.34
N MET A 305 -8.29 -25.08 -0.66
CA MET A 305 -7.82 -23.99 0.23
C MET A 305 -8.70 -23.87 1.47
N SER A 306 -8.08 -23.64 2.65
CA SER A 306 -8.81 -23.32 3.87
C SER A 306 -9.48 -21.94 3.78
N ALA A 307 -10.44 -21.67 4.67
CA ALA A 307 -11.10 -20.37 4.73
C ALA A 307 -10.10 -19.22 4.94
N GLU A 308 -9.08 -19.43 5.76
CA GLU A 308 -8.01 -18.46 6.03
C GLU A 308 -7.15 -18.23 4.78
N GLN A 309 -6.78 -19.29 4.06
CA GLN A 309 -6.00 -19.18 2.81
C GLN A 309 -6.79 -18.44 1.74
N VAL A 310 -8.07 -18.73 1.59
CA VAL A 310 -8.98 -18.04 0.65
C VAL A 310 -9.11 -16.57 1.02
N SER A 311 -9.42 -16.27 2.29
CA SER A 311 -9.54 -14.89 2.79
C SER A 311 -8.24 -14.10 2.57
N PHE A 312 -7.09 -14.71 2.84
CA PHE A 312 -5.78 -14.09 2.64
C PHE A 312 -5.48 -13.81 1.15
N ALA A 313 -5.78 -14.77 0.27
CA ALA A 313 -5.59 -14.62 -1.17
C ALA A 313 -6.48 -13.51 -1.75
N ILE A 314 -7.77 -13.49 -1.40
CA ILE A 314 -8.71 -12.46 -1.84
C ILE A 314 -8.30 -11.08 -1.30
N GLY A 315 -7.89 -10.99 -0.03
CA GLY A 315 -7.41 -9.74 0.58
C GLY A 315 -6.20 -9.14 -0.12
N ARG A 316 -5.33 -9.98 -0.68
CA ARG A 316 -4.16 -9.55 -1.47
C ARG A 316 -4.49 -9.24 -2.92
N PHE A 317 -5.40 -9.98 -3.52
CA PHE A 317 -5.74 -9.89 -4.94
C PHE A 317 -7.19 -10.31 -5.17
N PRO A 318 -8.18 -9.43 -4.88
CA PRO A 318 -9.60 -9.73 -5.08
C PRO A 318 -9.95 -10.18 -6.50
N LYS A 319 -9.16 -9.73 -7.49
CA LYS A 319 -9.32 -10.13 -8.90
C LYS A 319 -9.20 -11.66 -9.12
N ILE A 320 -8.73 -12.42 -8.15
CA ILE A 320 -8.73 -13.90 -8.23
C ILE A 320 -10.14 -14.45 -8.43
N LEU A 321 -11.16 -13.74 -7.96
CA LEU A 321 -12.58 -14.08 -8.13
C LEU A 321 -13.12 -13.83 -9.55
N ASP A 322 -12.38 -13.12 -10.39
CA ASP A 322 -12.74 -12.85 -11.80
C ASP A 322 -12.30 -13.97 -12.75
N TYR A 323 -11.44 -14.89 -12.28
CA TYR A 323 -10.94 -15.96 -13.12
C TYR A 323 -11.90 -17.16 -13.15
N SER A 324 -11.96 -17.80 -14.32
CA SER A 324 -12.80 -18.99 -14.48
C SER A 324 -12.26 -20.16 -13.66
N PRO A 325 -13.14 -21.09 -13.21
CA PRO A 325 -12.74 -22.30 -12.50
C PRO A 325 -11.68 -23.12 -13.25
N GLU A 326 -11.76 -23.17 -14.60
CA GLU A 326 -10.83 -23.89 -15.45
C GLU A 326 -9.44 -23.27 -15.38
N LYS A 327 -9.33 -21.95 -15.37
CA LYS A 327 -8.05 -21.23 -15.24
C LYS A 327 -7.42 -21.43 -13.87
N ILE A 328 -8.23 -21.37 -12.81
CA ILE A 328 -7.78 -21.64 -11.44
C ILE A 328 -7.27 -23.08 -11.33
N ALA A 329 -8.06 -24.05 -11.79
CA ALA A 329 -7.70 -25.46 -11.77
C ALA A 329 -6.48 -25.77 -12.64
N GLY A 330 -6.37 -25.17 -13.83
CA GLY A 330 -5.22 -25.32 -14.73
C GLY A 330 -3.91 -24.81 -14.11
N CYS A 331 -3.96 -23.66 -13.43
CA CYS A 331 -2.81 -23.16 -12.67
C CYS A 331 -2.40 -24.12 -11.53
N PHE A 332 -3.37 -24.60 -10.75
CA PHE A 332 -3.11 -25.55 -9.67
C PHE A 332 -2.51 -26.85 -10.19
N GLU A 333 -3.06 -27.40 -11.27
CA GLU A 333 -2.57 -28.64 -11.87
C GLU A 333 -1.16 -28.48 -12.44
N PHE A 334 -0.84 -27.37 -13.07
CA PHE A 334 0.51 -27.08 -13.54
C PHE A 334 1.52 -27.02 -12.38
N LEU A 335 1.18 -26.36 -11.29
CA LEU A 335 2.04 -26.30 -10.09
C LEU A 335 2.25 -27.71 -9.49
N ARG A 336 1.19 -28.53 -9.46
CA ARG A 336 1.23 -29.87 -8.91
C ARG A 336 1.97 -30.86 -9.80
N SER A 337 1.66 -30.90 -11.08
CA SER A 337 2.16 -31.95 -12.01
C SER A 337 3.50 -31.58 -12.64
N THR A 338 3.65 -30.33 -13.12
CA THR A 338 4.86 -29.89 -13.83
C THR A 338 5.93 -29.37 -12.87
N CYS A 339 5.53 -28.58 -11.85
CA CYS A 339 6.50 -28.08 -10.86
C CYS A 339 6.72 -29.06 -9.70
N ALA A 340 6.07 -30.23 -9.71
CA ALA A 340 6.17 -31.28 -8.70
C ALA A 340 5.92 -30.82 -7.26
N LEU A 341 5.08 -29.75 -7.08
CA LEU A 341 4.71 -29.26 -5.75
C LEU A 341 3.68 -30.19 -5.11
N THR A 342 3.78 -30.34 -3.80
CA THR A 342 2.70 -30.95 -3.02
C THR A 342 1.45 -30.05 -3.06
N GLU A 343 0.28 -30.61 -2.83
CA GLU A 343 -0.96 -29.83 -2.80
C GLU A 343 -0.92 -28.68 -1.81
N GLU A 344 -0.30 -28.89 -0.64
CA GLU A 344 -0.15 -27.83 0.36
C GLU A 344 0.80 -26.72 -0.09
N GLU A 345 1.88 -27.08 -0.80
CA GLU A 345 2.77 -26.08 -1.42
C GLU A 345 2.06 -25.30 -2.52
N CYS A 346 1.24 -25.96 -3.36
CA CYS A 346 0.40 -25.28 -4.36
C CYS A 346 -0.56 -24.29 -3.70
N ARG A 347 -1.25 -24.71 -2.63
CA ARG A 347 -2.15 -23.82 -1.85
C ARG A 347 -1.41 -22.62 -1.28
N ARG A 348 -0.23 -22.83 -0.69
CA ARG A 348 0.62 -21.74 -0.17
C ARG A 348 1.07 -20.78 -1.27
N VAL A 349 1.48 -21.29 -2.43
CA VAL A 349 1.89 -20.47 -3.59
C VAL A 349 0.73 -19.60 -4.07
N ILE A 350 -0.45 -20.19 -4.27
CA ILE A 350 -1.64 -19.46 -4.71
C ILE A 350 -2.08 -18.44 -3.65
N ALA A 351 -2.06 -18.80 -2.37
CA ALA A 351 -2.42 -17.87 -1.30
C ALA A 351 -1.42 -16.70 -1.18
N ALA A 352 -0.12 -16.98 -1.27
CA ALA A 352 0.93 -15.97 -1.15
C ALA A 352 1.02 -15.04 -2.36
N THR A 353 0.79 -15.56 -3.57
CA THR A 353 0.87 -14.82 -4.84
C THR A 353 -0.33 -15.15 -5.73
N PRO A 354 -1.54 -14.68 -5.36
CA PRO A 354 -2.77 -15.03 -6.09
C PRO A 354 -2.75 -14.60 -7.57
N GLN A 355 -1.91 -13.63 -7.92
CA GLN A 355 -1.70 -13.17 -9.30
C GLN A 355 -1.24 -14.29 -10.23
N VAL A 356 -0.64 -15.36 -9.70
CA VAL A 356 -0.18 -16.51 -10.50
C VAL A 356 -1.33 -17.14 -11.29
N VAL A 357 -2.54 -17.18 -10.73
CA VAL A 357 -3.74 -17.70 -11.40
C VAL A 357 -4.07 -16.91 -12.67
N GLY A 358 -3.69 -15.64 -12.74
CA GLY A 358 -3.89 -14.78 -13.91
C GLY A 358 -2.92 -15.05 -15.05
N LEU A 359 -1.82 -15.74 -14.81
CA LEU A 359 -0.80 -16.02 -15.82
C LEU A 359 -1.27 -17.10 -16.82
N SER A 360 -0.77 -17.06 -18.06
CA SER A 360 -0.89 -18.16 -19.01
C SER A 360 0.11 -19.25 -18.63
N VAL A 361 -0.35 -20.48 -18.61
CA VAL A 361 0.51 -21.65 -18.36
C VAL A 361 1.54 -21.76 -19.48
N GLU A 362 1.10 -21.66 -20.75
CA GLU A 362 1.92 -21.88 -21.94
C GLU A 362 2.91 -20.74 -22.18
N GLU A 363 2.48 -19.50 -22.04
CA GLU A 363 3.27 -18.32 -22.39
C GLU A 363 4.15 -17.79 -21.25
N ASN A 364 3.76 -18.05 -19.99
CA ASN A 364 4.44 -17.48 -18.83
C ASN A 364 5.00 -18.55 -17.88
N MET A 365 4.14 -19.49 -17.45
CA MET A 365 4.54 -20.41 -16.38
C MET A 365 5.50 -21.50 -16.88
N ALA A 366 5.18 -22.18 -17.97
CA ALA A 366 6.03 -23.23 -18.52
C ALA A 366 7.39 -22.69 -19.02
N PRO A 367 7.51 -21.55 -19.71
CA PRO A 367 8.80 -20.97 -20.04
C PRO A 367 9.63 -20.60 -18.81
N LYS A 368 9.01 -20.12 -17.74
CA LYS A 368 9.72 -19.82 -16.49
C LYS A 368 10.22 -21.06 -15.78
N HIS A 369 9.41 -22.11 -15.73
CA HIS A 369 9.85 -23.40 -15.18
C HIS A 369 11.03 -23.96 -15.97
N ARG A 370 10.98 -23.94 -17.30
CA ARG A 370 12.11 -24.38 -18.15
C ARG A 370 13.37 -23.53 -17.94
N LEU A 371 13.20 -22.20 -17.75
CA LEU A 371 14.31 -21.32 -17.40
C LEU A 371 15.01 -21.81 -16.12
N LEU A 372 14.26 -22.08 -15.06
CA LEU A 372 14.82 -22.53 -13.77
C LEU A 372 15.52 -23.89 -13.92
N VAL A 373 14.84 -24.87 -14.51
CA VAL A 373 15.32 -26.23 -14.58
C VAL A 373 16.55 -26.36 -15.49
N HIS A 374 16.48 -25.84 -16.71
CA HIS A 374 17.47 -26.11 -17.76
C HIS A 374 18.48 -24.97 -17.94
N GLU A 375 18.01 -23.71 -18.12
CA GLU A 375 18.93 -22.60 -18.41
C GLU A 375 19.78 -22.25 -17.18
N LEU A 376 19.14 -22.21 -16.00
CA LEU A 376 19.82 -21.89 -14.75
C LEU A 376 20.44 -23.14 -14.08
N GLY A 377 20.09 -24.31 -14.56
CA GLY A 377 20.70 -25.57 -14.11
C GLY A 377 20.29 -25.99 -12.69
N LEU A 378 19.10 -25.54 -12.20
CA LEU A 378 18.62 -25.91 -10.88
C LEU A 378 18.16 -27.40 -10.80
N GLY A 379 17.84 -28.01 -11.95
CA GLY A 379 17.14 -29.28 -11.98
C GLY A 379 15.69 -29.16 -11.47
N GLU A 380 14.95 -30.26 -11.53
CA GLU A 380 13.54 -30.28 -11.10
C GLU A 380 13.38 -30.01 -9.60
N ASP A 381 14.20 -30.65 -8.76
CA ASP A 381 14.13 -30.49 -7.31
C ASP A 381 14.49 -29.08 -6.87
N GLY A 382 15.56 -28.48 -7.42
CA GLY A 382 15.94 -27.10 -7.10
C GLY A 382 14.91 -26.07 -7.58
N ALA A 383 14.35 -26.26 -8.77
CA ALA A 383 13.27 -25.42 -9.27
C ALA A 383 12.02 -25.51 -8.38
N ARG A 384 11.65 -26.73 -7.95
CA ARG A 384 10.56 -26.97 -7.00
C ARG A 384 10.78 -26.21 -5.69
N GLU A 385 11.97 -26.33 -5.08
CA GLU A 385 12.29 -25.63 -3.82
C GLU A 385 12.20 -24.12 -3.98
N VAL A 386 12.77 -23.55 -5.05
CA VAL A 386 12.70 -22.10 -5.32
C VAL A 386 11.26 -21.63 -5.48
N ILE A 387 10.43 -22.35 -6.24
CA ILE A 387 9.02 -22.01 -6.45
C ILE A 387 8.23 -22.08 -5.13
N ALA A 388 8.45 -23.11 -4.33
CA ALA A 388 7.77 -23.30 -3.04
C ALA A 388 8.16 -22.22 -2.01
N CYS A 389 9.44 -21.83 -1.97
CA CYS A 389 9.97 -20.86 -1.00
C CYS A 389 9.79 -19.40 -1.44
N PHE A 390 9.70 -19.13 -2.75
CA PHE A 390 9.59 -17.80 -3.32
C PHE A 390 8.46 -17.66 -4.35
N PRO A 391 7.20 -17.72 -3.93
CA PRO A 391 6.06 -17.65 -4.84
C PRO A 391 6.03 -16.37 -5.70
N ASN A 392 6.60 -15.25 -5.22
CA ASN A 392 6.69 -14.01 -5.99
C ASN A 392 7.53 -14.13 -7.28
N LEU A 393 8.28 -15.22 -7.45
CA LEU A 393 9.01 -15.54 -8.67
C LEU A 393 8.11 -15.45 -9.92
N TRP A 394 6.86 -15.86 -9.81
CA TRP A 394 5.91 -15.82 -10.92
C TRP A 394 5.64 -14.41 -11.47
N THR A 395 5.84 -13.38 -10.66
CA THR A 395 5.67 -11.97 -11.05
C THR A 395 6.94 -11.33 -11.62
N VAL A 396 8.09 -11.99 -11.53
CA VAL A 396 9.37 -11.49 -12.05
C VAL A 396 9.52 -11.87 -13.52
N ALA A 397 9.93 -10.94 -14.38
CA ALA A 397 10.20 -11.21 -15.78
C ALA A 397 11.41 -12.15 -15.95
N ASN A 398 11.36 -13.06 -16.95
CA ASN A 398 12.43 -14.03 -17.20
C ASN A 398 13.79 -13.36 -17.46
N ASP A 399 13.80 -12.22 -18.17
CA ASP A 399 15.02 -11.49 -18.46
C ASP A 399 15.64 -10.87 -17.20
N ASN A 400 14.82 -10.44 -16.24
CA ASN A 400 15.32 -9.97 -14.95
C ASN A 400 15.95 -11.12 -14.15
N ILE A 401 15.39 -12.33 -14.25
CA ILE A 401 15.97 -13.50 -13.61
C ILE A 401 17.32 -13.84 -14.26
N ARG A 402 17.41 -13.87 -15.60
CA ARG A 402 18.67 -14.08 -16.34
C ARG A 402 19.73 -13.03 -15.99
N ALA A 403 19.36 -11.75 -16.05
CA ALA A 403 20.27 -10.66 -15.71
C ALA A 403 20.80 -10.78 -14.27
N ARG A 404 19.97 -11.22 -13.35
CA ARG A 404 20.37 -11.48 -11.96
C ARG A 404 21.38 -12.63 -11.85
N PHE A 405 21.17 -13.70 -12.59
CA PHE A 405 22.13 -14.81 -12.65
C PHE A 405 23.47 -14.37 -13.22
N THR A 406 23.47 -13.70 -14.36
CA THR A 406 24.68 -13.12 -14.96
C THR A 406 25.43 -12.22 -13.98
N PHE A 407 24.72 -11.36 -13.27
CA PHE A 407 25.33 -10.49 -12.26
C PHE A 407 26.04 -11.29 -11.14
N PHE A 408 25.43 -12.35 -10.61
CA PHE A 408 26.06 -13.16 -9.58
C PHE A 408 27.27 -13.95 -10.12
N LEU A 409 27.19 -14.47 -11.32
CA LEU A 409 28.29 -15.25 -11.91
C LEU A 409 29.47 -14.34 -12.31
N GLU A 410 29.21 -13.21 -12.97
CA GLU A 410 30.25 -12.37 -13.57
C GLU A 410 30.73 -11.25 -12.64
N THR A 411 29.83 -10.59 -11.90
CA THR A 411 30.19 -9.44 -11.07
C THR A 411 30.51 -9.84 -9.63
N VAL A 412 29.68 -10.69 -9.03
CA VAL A 412 29.92 -11.20 -7.68
C VAL A 412 31.02 -12.25 -7.69
N GLY A 413 31.09 -13.09 -8.73
CA GLY A 413 32.08 -14.15 -8.88
C GLY A 413 31.68 -15.47 -8.21
N CYS A 414 30.36 -15.71 -8.06
CA CYS A 414 29.86 -16.99 -7.56
C CYS A 414 30.07 -18.10 -8.57
N SER A 415 30.36 -19.34 -8.11
CA SER A 415 30.19 -20.51 -8.94
C SER A 415 28.69 -20.74 -9.22
N ARG A 416 28.38 -21.49 -10.28
CA ARG A 416 27.01 -21.87 -10.59
C ARG A 416 26.39 -22.70 -9.46
N GLU A 417 27.19 -23.63 -8.90
CA GLU A 417 26.81 -24.50 -7.79
C GLU A 417 26.46 -23.67 -6.53
N ASP A 418 27.33 -22.72 -6.17
CA ASP A 418 27.09 -21.84 -5.03
C ASP A 418 25.82 -20.99 -5.22
N LEU A 419 25.63 -20.41 -6.41
CA LEU A 419 24.43 -19.63 -6.72
C LEU A 419 23.16 -20.49 -6.66
N THR A 420 23.23 -21.74 -7.15
CA THR A 420 22.12 -22.69 -7.06
C THR A 420 21.77 -23.00 -5.60
N ALA A 421 22.77 -23.27 -4.77
CA ALA A 421 22.59 -23.50 -3.33
C ALA A 421 22.03 -22.26 -2.60
N MET A 422 22.49 -21.05 -2.97
CA MET A 422 21.94 -19.79 -2.44
C MET A 422 20.47 -19.60 -2.81
N LEU A 423 20.11 -19.91 -4.05
CA LEU A 423 18.71 -19.81 -4.51
C LEU A 423 17.81 -20.81 -3.81
N ALA A 424 18.22 -22.06 -3.67
CA ALA A 424 17.44 -23.08 -2.96
C ALA A 424 17.20 -22.68 -1.50
N SER A 425 18.22 -22.14 -0.82
CA SER A 425 18.14 -21.80 0.60
C SER A 425 17.57 -20.40 0.88
N HIS A 426 17.79 -19.42 0.01
CA HIS A 426 17.42 -18.03 0.23
C HIS A 426 17.07 -17.24 -1.07
N PRO A 427 16.06 -17.69 -1.83
CA PRO A 427 15.73 -17.11 -3.14
C PRO A 427 15.40 -15.62 -3.09
N HIS A 428 14.80 -15.14 -1.99
CA HIS A 428 14.50 -13.72 -1.81
C HIS A 428 15.77 -12.85 -1.84
N GLY A 429 16.82 -13.25 -1.15
CA GLY A 429 18.09 -12.51 -1.11
C GLY A 429 18.75 -12.40 -2.48
N VAL A 430 18.62 -13.44 -3.30
CA VAL A 430 19.20 -13.46 -4.65
C VAL A 430 18.34 -12.70 -5.65
N LEU A 431 17.01 -12.87 -5.64
CA LEU A 431 16.12 -12.41 -6.70
C LEU A 431 15.47 -11.04 -6.46
N SER A 432 15.37 -10.57 -5.19
CA SER A 432 14.59 -9.37 -4.86
C SER A 432 15.43 -8.16 -4.47
N LEU A 433 16.70 -8.34 -4.06
CA LEU A 433 17.54 -7.22 -3.62
C LEU A 433 18.08 -6.44 -4.83
N SER A 434 18.34 -5.14 -4.63
CA SER A 434 19.05 -4.35 -5.64
C SER A 434 20.50 -4.78 -5.79
N THR A 435 21.09 -4.57 -6.96
CA THR A 435 22.53 -4.83 -7.20
C THR A 435 23.41 -4.04 -6.24
N ASP A 436 23.04 -2.78 -5.97
CA ASP A 436 23.81 -1.91 -5.08
C ASP A 436 23.85 -2.46 -3.65
N ASN A 437 22.70 -2.93 -3.11
CA ASN A 437 22.65 -3.55 -1.78
C ASN A 437 23.49 -4.84 -1.70
N ILE A 438 23.52 -5.62 -2.80
CA ILE A 438 24.33 -6.84 -2.85
C ILE A 438 25.82 -6.47 -2.85
N LEU A 439 26.24 -5.47 -3.65
CA LEU A 439 27.63 -5.01 -3.69
C LEU A 439 28.06 -4.36 -2.38
N GLU A 440 27.20 -3.57 -1.73
CA GLU A 440 27.46 -3.01 -0.40
C GLU A 440 27.73 -4.10 0.63
N SER A 441 26.88 -5.14 0.63
CA SER A 441 27.05 -6.30 1.52
C SER A 441 28.35 -7.07 1.21
N MET A 442 28.66 -7.27 -0.05
CA MET A 442 29.90 -7.93 -0.51
C MET A 442 31.15 -7.17 -0.03
N ASN A 443 31.19 -5.83 -0.30
CA ASN A 443 32.32 -5.00 0.07
C ASN A 443 32.53 -4.96 1.60
N PHE A 444 31.43 -4.93 2.36
CA PHE A 444 31.51 -5.02 3.81
C PHE A 444 32.07 -6.36 4.28
N ILE A 445 31.56 -7.48 3.74
CA ILE A 445 32.03 -8.84 4.10
C ILE A 445 33.50 -9.03 3.72
N GLU A 446 33.90 -8.56 2.55
CA GLU A 446 35.31 -8.57 2.10
C GLU A 446 36.22 -7.81 3.09
N ASN A 447 35.80 -6.62 3.54
CA ASN A 447 36.52 -5.86 4.54
C ASN A 447 36.62 -6.60 5.88
N VAL A 448 35.57 -7.32 6.30
CA VAL A 448 35.59 -8.15 7.52
C VAL A 448 36.67 -9.25 7.40
N PHE A 449 36.79 -9.91 6.27
CA PHE A 449 37.85 -10.92 6.04
C PHE A 449 39.25 -10.32 5.96
N ALA A 450 39.37 -9.06 5.52
CA ALA A 450 40.64 -8.35 5.47
C ALA A 450 41.12 -7.87 6.86
N THR A 451 40.22 -7.68 7.81
CA THR A 451 40.50 -7.00 9.09
C THR A 451 40.40 -7.90 10.33
N LEU A 452 39.64 -8.98 10.29
CA LEU A 452 39.52 -9.92 11.41
C LEU A 452 40.40 -11.15 11.20
N PRO A 453 40.80 -11.84 12.30
CA PRO A 453 41.66 -13.01 12.23
C PRO A 453 40.97 -14.18 11.53
N SER A 454 41.78 -15.13 11.05
CA SER A 454 41.36 -16.41 10.53
C SER A 454 41.66 -17.52 11.54
N ASP A 455 40.81 -18.54 11.62
CA ASP A 455 41.02 -19.73 12.44
C ASP A 455 40.89 -21.02 11.62
N ASP A 456 41.25 -22.15 12.24
CA ASP A 456 41.15 -23.47 11.60
C ASP A 456 39.71 -23.83 11.21
N THR A 457 38.71 -23.30 11.89
CA THR A 457 37.28 -23.51 11.53
C THR A 457 36.94 -22.79 10.23
N GLN A 458 37.41 -21.55 10.09
CA GLN A 458 37.25 -20.78 8.87
C GLN A 458 37.91 -21.47 7.69
N ARG A 459 39.19 -21.89 7.85
CA ARG A 459 39.93 -22.61 6.78
C ARG A 459 39.26 -23.92 6.40
N ARG A 460 38.80 -24.73 7.37
CA ARG A 460 38.07 -25.96 7.10
C ARG A 460 36.72 -25.74 6.40
N THR A 461 36.03 -24.63 6.70
CA THR A 461 34.68 -24.39 6.20
C THR A 461 34.69 -23.69 4.85
N LEU A 462 35.55 -22.68 4.70
CA LEU A 462 35.61 -21.83 3.51
C LEU A 462 36.83 -22.10 2.62
N GLY A 463 37.84 -22.82 3.13
CA GLY A 463 39.12 -23.00 2.46
C GLY A 463 40.03 -21.79 2.61
N ASP A 464 41.19 -21.87 1.97
CA ASP A 464 42.10 -20.72 1.83
C ASP A 464 41.73 -19.90 0.60
N GLY A 465 41.94 -18.60 0.67
CA GLY A 465 41.61 -17.68 -0.42
C GLY A 465 41.74 -16.21 0.00
N GLY A 466 41.68 -15.32 -0.99
CA GLY A 466 41.65 -13.88 -0.74
C GLY A 466 40.32 -13.43 -0.11
N PRO A 467 40.29 -12.20 0.48
CA PRO A 467 39.09 -11.67 1.14
C PRO A 467 37.83 -11.73 0.26
N ARG A 468 37.97 -11.44 -1.04
CA ARG A 468 36.88 -11.48 -2.02
C ARG A 468 36.33 -12.90 -2.22
N GLU A 469 37.19 -13.88 -2.39
CA GLU A 469 36.78 -15.29 -2.55
C GLU A 469 36.10 -15.82 -1.28
N LEU A 470 36.65 -15.48 -0.10
CA LEU A 470 36.05 -15.85 1.18
C LEU A 470 34.68 -15.17 1.37
N ALA A 471 34.51 -13.95 0.89
CA ALA A 471 33.21 -13.26 0.90
C ALA A 471 32.18 -13.97 0.04
N VAL A 472 32.55 -14.43 -1.16
CA VAL A 472 31.66 -15.22 -2.02
C VAL A 472 31.28 -16.55 -1.33
N ARG A 473 32.26 -17.27 -0.81
CA ARG A 473 32.04 -18.56 -0.17
C ARG A 473 31.22 -18.48 1.12
N VAL A 474 31.36 -17.39 1.89
CA VAL A 474 30.52 -17.20 3.09
C VAL A 474 29.09 -16.89 2.69
N LEU A 475 28.86 -16.14 1.61
CA LEU A 475 27.50 -15.89 1.10
C LEU A 475 26.84 -17.17 0.61
N ALA A 476 27.58 -18.08 -0.02
CA ALA A 476 27.06 -19.40 -0.40
C ALA A 476 26.63 -20.23 0.83
N LYS A 477 27.35 -20.10 1.95
CA LYS A 477 27.03 -20.82 3.21
C LYS A 477 25.99 -20.11 4.07
N VAL A 478 25.92 -18.78 4.02
CA VAL A 478 25.05 -17.93 4.86
C VAL A 478 24.39 -16.86 3.97
N PRO A 479 23.57 -17.24 2.99
CA PRO A 479 23.02 -16.29 2.00
C PRO A 479 22.08 -15.23 2.63
N MET A 480 21.55 -15.51 3.81
CA MET A 480 20.71 -14.56 4.55
C MET A 480 21.45 -13.25 4.92
N LEU A 481 22.78 -13.22 4.89
CA LEU A 481 23.56 -12.00 5.08
C LEU A 481 23.21 -10.92 4.05
N LEU A 482 22.87 -11.30 2.81
CA LEU A 482 22.42 -10.37 1.78
C LEU A 482 21.14 -9.60 2.17
N GLY A 483 20.28 -10.21 2.98
CA GLY A 483 19.03 -9.59 3.43
C GLY A 483 19.18 -8.64 4.62
N TYR A 484 20.38 -8.53 5.21
CA TYR A 484 20.62 -7.66 6.36
C TYR A 484 21.24 -6.32 5.94
N SER A 485 20.80 -5.25 6.59
CA SER A 485 21.44 -3.94 6.43
C SER A 485 22.86 -3.96 6.99
N VAL A 486 23.81 -3.53 6.18
CA VAL A 486 25.20 -3.38 6.58
C VAL A 486 25.30 -2.44 7.78
N GLU A 487 24.75 -1.24 7.65
CA GLU A 487 24.91 -0.18 8.66
C GLU A 487 24.15 -0.45 9.97
N ARG A 488 23.01 -1.14 9.91
CA ARG A 488 22.16 -1.32 11.09
C ARG A 488 22.35 -2.63 11.82
N LYS A 489 22.83 -3.65 11.13
CA LYS A 489 22.91 -4.99 11.72
C LYS A 489 24.30 -5.57 11.61
N MET A 490 24.89 -5.62 10.42
CA MET A 490 26.17 -6.30 10.25
C MET A 490 27.31 -5.51 10.89
N ARG A 491 27.46 -4.24 10.58
CA ARG A 491 28.53 -3.38 11.12
C ARG A 491 28.50 -3.29 12.65
N PRO A 492 27.37 -2.92 13.31
CA PRO A 492 27.33 -2.87 14.76
C PRO A 492 27.67 -4.19 15.45
N THR A 493 27.25 -5.31 14.82
CA THR A 493 27.56 -6.64 15.35
C THR A 493 29.05 -6.97 15.24
N VAL A 494 29.63 -6.72 14.08
CA VAL A 494 31.06 -6.99 13.84
C VAL A 494 31.95 -6.09 14.69
N ASP A 495 31.62 -4.81 14.80
CA ASP A 495 32.39 -3.86 15.60
C ASP A 495 32.33 -4.23 17.09
N TYR A 496 31.15 -4.57 17.61
CA TYR A 496 31.05 -5.08 18.99
C TYR A 496 31.92 -6.33 19.22
N ILE A 497 31.90 -7.29 18.29
CA ILE A 497 32.71 -8.53 18.38
C ILE A 497 34.21 -8.19 18.33
N ARG A 498 34.60 -7.29 17.42
CA ARG A 498 36.01 -6.85 17.28
C ARG A 498 36.53 -6.21 18.55
N GLU A 499 35.71 -5.39 19.23
CA GLU A 499 36.08 -4.69 20.45
C GLU A 499 36.13 -5.60 21.70
N THR A 500 35.15 -6.51 21.80
CA THR A 500 35.00 -7.33 23.02
C THR A 500 35.65 -8.71 22.93
N HIS A 501 35.75 -9.27 21.72
CA HIS A 501 36.22 -10.62 21.45
C HIS A 501 37.15 -10.66 20.21
N PRO A 502 38.34 -10.01 20.28
CA PRO A 502 39.24 -9.85 19.12
C PRO A 502 39.81 -11.16 18.56
N ASP A 503 39.70 -12.26 19.30
CA ASP A 503 40.09 -13.60 18.92
C ASP A 503 39.07 -14.32 18.02
N VAL A 504 37.89 -13.77 17.88
CA VAL A 504 36.81 -14.35 17.03
C VAL A 504 37.15 -14.12 15.56
N CYS A 505 37.24 -15.22 14.79
CA CYS A 505 37.53 -15.14 13.36
C CYS A 505 36.39 -14.53 12.54
N ALA A 506 36.74 -13.99 11.35
CA ALA A 506 35.81 -13.31 10.44
C ALA A 506 34.57 -14.15 10.13
N TYR A 507 34.72 -15.43 9.81
CA TYR A 507 33.60 -16.33 9.52
C TYR A 507 32.61 -16.45 10.67
N ARG A 508 33.11 -16.60 11.91
CA ARG A 508 32.26 -16.69 13.10
C ARG A 508 31.55 -15.39 13.41
N ALA A 509 32.24 -14.25 13.25
CA ALA A 509 31.66 -12.92 13.42
C ALA A 509 30.50 -12.70 12.43
N LEU A 510 30.70 -12.98 11.15
CA LEU A 510 29.67 -12.90 10.12
C LEU A 510 28.49 -13.84 10.39
N LYS A 511 28.76 -15.08 10.83
CA LYS A 511 27.72 -16.02 11.20
C LYS A 511 26.88 -15.50 12.38
N MET A 512 27.49 -14.82 13.35
CA MET A 512 26.75 -14.21 14.48
C MET A 512 25.84 -13.05 14.04
N CYS A 513 26.10 -12.38 12.91
CA CYS A 513 25.20 -11.37 12.36
C CYS A 513 23.80 -11.89 12.05
N THR A 514 23.58 -13.20 11.97
CA THR A 514 22.25 -13.80 11.83
C THR A 514 21.39 -13.60 13.07
N ASN A 515 21.98 -13.27 14.22
CA ASN A 515 21.33 -13.03 15.49
C ASN A 515 21.17 -11.52 15.78
N SER A 516 20.33 -11.18 16.76
CA SER A 516 20.18 -9.81 17.23
C SER A 516 21.34 -9.42 18.17
N LEU A 517 21.96 -8.28 17.93
CA LEU A 517 23.05 -7.78 18.79
C LEU A 517 22.54 -7.58 20.22
N GLY A 518 21.55 -6.71 20.44
CA GLY A 518 21.01 -6.41 21.78
C GLY A 518 20.16 -7.55 22.36
N GLY A 519 19.41 -8.30 21.53
CA GLY A 519 18.50 -9.36 22.01
C GLY A 519 19.17 -10.71 22.26
N THR A 520 20.35 -10.96 21.67
CA THR A 520 20.97 -12.28 21.75
C THR A 520 22.46 -12.24 22.04
N ILE A 521 23.26 -11.48 21.28
CA ILE A 521 24.72 -11.55 21.38
C ILE A 521 25.16 -10.93 22.71
N MET A 522 24.83 -9.67 22.99
CA MET A 522 25.25 -8.97 24.20
C MET A 522 24.75 -9.65 25.49
N PRO A 523 23.46 -10.06 25.61
CA PRO A 523 23.03 -10.78 26.81
C PRO A 523 23.79 -12.08 27.03
N ARG A 524 24.09 -12.83 25.96
CA ARG A 524 24.82 -14.10 26.07
C ARG A 524 26.29 -13.92 26.38
N CYS A 525 26.92 -12.87 25.89
CA CYS A 525 28.25 -12.48 26.35
C CYS A 525 28.24 -12.18 27.84
N TYR A 526 27.36 -11.32 28.30
CA TYR A 526 27.24 -10.89 29.71
C TYR A 526 27.05 -12.09 30.65
N PHE A 527 26.05 -12.93 30.41
CA PHE A 527 25.78 -14.08 31.29
C PHE A 527 26.84 -15.17 31.20
N LYS A 528 27.42 -15.40 30.03
CA LYS A 528 28.54 -16.35 29.83
C LYS A 528 29.76 -15.94 30.69
N GLU A 529 30.13 -14.66 30.66
CA GLU A 529 31.23 -14.11 31.44
C GLU A 529 30.94 -14.15 32.94
N ARG A 530 29.74 -13.75 33.34
CA ARG A 530 29.29 -13.78 34.75
C ARG A 530 29.30 -15.20 35.33
N ALA A 531 28.92 -16.19 34.52
CA ALA A 531 28.94 -17.60 34.95
C ALA A 531 30.33 -18.24 34.87
N GLY A 532 31.34 -17.56 34.34
CA GLY A 532 32.65 -18.14 34.07
C GLY A 532 32.62 -19.31 33.10
N TRP A 533 31.60 -19.36 32.23
CA TRP A 533 31.39 -20.48 31.33
C TRP A 533 32.31 -20.41 30.10
N ASN A 534 33.37 -21.27 30.13
CA ASN A 534 34.36 -21.31 29.05
C ASN A 534 33.86 -22.10 27.83
N VAL A 535 33.07 -21.46 27.00
CA VAL A 535 32.58 -22.00 25.71
C VAL A 535 32.81 -20.96 24.61
N LEU A 536 32.98 -21.42 23.38
CA LEU A 536 33.08 -20.53 22.23
C LEU A 536 31.83 -19.65 22.13
N LEU A 537 32.02 -18.34 21.95
CA LEU A 537 30.92 -17.38 21.86
C LEU A 537 29.88 -17.75 20.80
N VAL A 538 30.34 -18.18 19.62
CA VAL A 538 29.45 -18.60 18.53
C VAL A 538 28.52 -19.76 18.95
N THR A 539 29.01 -20.70 19.77
CA THR A 539 28.20 -21.81 20.29
C THR A 539 27.15 -21.30 21.27
N ALA A 540 27.54 -20.42 22.19
CA ALA A 540 26.60 -19.78 23.11
C ALA A 540 25.52 -18.97 22.37
N VAL A 541 25.89 -18.22 21.32
CA VAL A 541 24.99 -17.37 20.53
C VAL A 541 23.98 -18.18 19.69
N HIS A 542 24.33 -19.36 19.20
CA HIS A 542 23.43 -20.17 18.37
C HIS A 542 22.63 -21.23 19.15
N MET A 543 22.84 -21.35 20.44
CA MET A 543 22.07 -22.26 21.30
C MET A 543 20.61 -21.76 21.47
N SER A 544 19.64 -22.65 21.76
CA SER A 544 18.31 -22.21 22.13
C SER A 544 18.34 -21.41 23.43
N LYS A 545 17.41 -20.44 23.62
CA LYS A 545 17.36 -19.60 24.81
C LYS A 545 17.26 -20.42 26.09
N SER A 546 16.33 -21.37 26.15
CA SER A 546 16.11 -22.22 27.32
C SER A 546 17.37 -23.01 27.70
N ARG A 547 18.03 -23.64 26.72
CA ARG A 547 19.25 -24.41 26.95
C ARG A 547 20.43 -23.51 27.38
N PHE A 548 20.50 -22.29 26.86
CA PHE A 548 21.51 -21.31 27.30
C PHE A 548 21.29 -20.92 28.76
N CYS A 549 20.05 -20.55 29.14
CA CYS A 549 19.70 -20.16 30.51
C CYS A 549 20.00 -21.31 31.50
N GLU A 550 19.65 -22.56 31.15
CA GLU A 550 19.97 -23.74 31.94
C GLU A 550 21.50 -23.88 32.16
N LYS A 551 22.31 -23.69 31.09
CA LYS A 551 23.78 -23.84 31.18
C LYS A 551 24.46 -22.78 32.03
N VAL A 552 23.94 -21.56 32.07
CA VAL A 552 24.51 -20.46 32.87
C VAL A 552 23.79 -20.29 34.21
N GLY A 553 22.76 -21.10 34.53
CA GLY A 553 22.09 -21.12 35.83
C GLY A 553 21.20 -19.91 36.08
N ILE A 554 20.51 -19.39 35.05
CA ILE A 554 19.57 -18.27 35.13
C ILE A 554 18.18 -18.65 34.65
N THR A 555 17.19 -17.89 35.03
CA THR A 555 15.83 -18.02 34.52
C THR A 555 15.68 -17.34 33.14
N VAL A 556 14.65 -17.75 32.39
CA VAL A 556 14.32 -17.10 31.10
C VAL A 556 13.87 -15.65 31.34
N ALA A 557 13.22 -15.37 32.48
CA ALA A 557 12.78 -14.02 32.84
C ALA A 557 13.96 -13.07 33.07
N GLU A 558 14.97 -13.48 33.83
CA GLU A 558 16.21 -12.70 34.04
C GLU A 558 16.95 -12.45 32.72
N TYR A 559 16.95 -13.45 31.82
CA TYR A 559 17.51 -13.27 30.48
C TYR A 559 16.74 -12.21 29.68
N ASP A 560 15.40 -12.26 29.70
CA ASP A 560 14.57 -11.35 28.91
C ASP A 560 14.63 -9.92 29.44
N GLU A 561 14.73 -9.71 30.75
CA GLU A 561 14.94 -8.41 31.37
C GLU A 561 16.27 -7.80 30.90
N LYS A 562 17.34 -8.57 30.98
CA LYS A 562 18.67 -8.09 30.54
C LYS A 562 18.75 -7.88 29.03
N ALA A 563 18.09 -8.72 28.25
CA ALA A 563 17.98 -8.55 26.81
C ALA A 563 17.22 -7.25 26.44
N ALA A 564 16.18 -6.88 27.19
CA ALA A 564 15.46 -5.63 26.98
C ALA A 564 16.35 -4.40 27.21
N GLU A 565 17.18 -4.41 28.27
CA GLU A 565 18.18 -3.34 28.52
C GLU A 565 19.16 -3.20 27.34
N PHE A 566 19.71 -4.32 26.85
CA PHE A 566 20.66 -4.29 25.74
C PHE A 566 20.01 -3.92 24.40
N ILE A 567 18.73 -4.25 24.17
CA ILE A 567 17.98 -3.79 23.00
C ILE A 567 17.87 -2.26 23.05
N GLU A 568 17.46 -1.71 24.20
CA GLU A 568 17.35 -0.26 24.38
C GLU A 568 18.69 0.45 24.19
N LEU A 569 19.76 -0.14 24.72
CA LEU A 569 21.12 0.37 24.53
C LEU A 569 21.53 0.38 23.04
N THR A 570 21.28 -0.73 22.32
CA THR A 570 21.59 -0.83 20.90
C THR A 570 20.77 0.13 20.05
N GLU A 571 19.51 0.38 20.38
CA GLU A 571 18.67 1.36 19.70
C GLU A 571 19.13 2.81 19.95
N ARG A 572 19.68 3.10 21.10
CA ARG A 572 20.30 4.42 21.41
C ARG A 572 21.61 4.62 20.67
N MET A 573 22.44 3.58 20.57
CA MET A 573 23.74 3.65 19.88
C MET A 573 23.59 3.69 18.36
N HIS A 574 22.59 2.99 17.84
CA HIS A 574 22.30 2.87 16.41
C HIS A 574 20.81 3.19 16.14
N PRO A 575 20.40 4.48 16.29
CA PRO A 575 19.02 4.85 16.14
C PRO A 575 18.50 4.47 14.74
N PRO A 576 17.29 3.90 14.65
CA PRO A 576 16.69 3.66 13.35
C PRO A 576 16.61 5.00 12.60
N PRO A 577 16.88 5.03 11.27
CA PRO A 577 16.71 6.25 10.51
C PRO A 577 15.31 6.77 10.70
N ALA A 578 15.18 8.10 10.75
CA ALA A 578 13.89 8.75 10.75
C ALA A 578 13.08 8.20 9.56
N LYS A 579 12.07 7.39 9.87
CA LYS A 579 11.24 6.78 8.83
C LYS A 579 10.66 7.91 8.02
N PRO A 580 10.78 7.89 6.67
CA PRO A 580 10.06 8.87 5.88
C PRO A 580 8.61 8.79 6.32
N ARG A 581 8.05 9.90 6.77
CA ARG A 581 6.66 10.02 7.21
C ARG A 581 5.75 9.90 6.00
N THR A 582 5.70 8.74 5.37
CA THR A 582 4.61 8.43 4.46
C THR A 582 3.38 8.16 5.33
N PRO A 583 2.26 8.80 5.04
CA PRO A 583 1.01 8.64 5.83
C PRO A 583 0.63 7.17 6.05
N ALA A 584 0.90 6.30 5.08
CA ALA A 584 0.64 4.87 5.17
C ALA A 584 1.47 4.13 6.23
N PHE A 585 2.68 4.60 6.56
CA PHE A 585 3.53 3.95 7.55
C PHE A 585 3.18 4.36 8.98
N ALA A 586 2.86 5.64 9.21
CA ALA A 586 2.36 6.13 10.50
C ALA A 586 1.07 5.40 10.90
N ILE A 587 0.22 5.10 9.92
CA ILE A 587 -1.02 4.34 10.08
C ILE A 587 -0.74 2.87 10.46
N ARG A 588 0.21 2.18 9.82
CA ARG A 588 0.56 0.78 10.15
C ARG A 588 1.18 0.65 11.55
N SER A 589 2.00 1.59 11.97
CA SER A 589 2.59 1.57 13.31
C SER A 589 1.57 1.90 14.40
N ALA A 590 0.62 2.80 14.14
CA ALA A 590 -0.49 3.09 15.04
C ALA A 590 -1.45 1.90 15.18
N ILE A 591 -1.76 1.19 14.09
CA ILE A 591 -2.56 -0.04 14.11
C ILE A 591 -1.86 -1.13 14.94
N LYS A 592 -0.55 -1.32 14.76
CA LYS A 592 0.22 -2.33 15.50
C LYS A 592 0.30 -2.01 17.00
N ALA A 593 0.39 -0.71 17.35
CA ALA A 593 0.35 -0.25 18.74
C ALA A 593 -1.05 -0.41 19.37
N GLN A 594 -2.10 -0.15 18.60
CA GLN A 594 -3.48 -0.28 19.04
C GLN A 594 -3.91 -1.76 19.19
N THR A 595 -3.48 -2.64 18.27
CA THR A 595 -3.69 -4.09 18.38
C THR A 595 -2.97 -4.66 19.59
N LYS A 596 -1.76 -4.16 19.91
CA LYS A 596 -1.03 -4.56 21.12
C LYS A 596 -1.71 -4.07 22.41
N ARG A 597 -2.32 -2.87 22.40
CA ARG A 597 -3.13 -2.37 23.52
C ARG A 597 -4.41 -3.18 23.71
N THR A 598 -5.15 -3.47 22.65
CA THR A 598 -6.39 -4.26 22.74
C THR A 598 -6.16 -5.72 23.15
N THR A 599 -5.02 -6.32 22.81
CA THR A 599 -4.65 -7.66 23.31
C THR A 599 -4.25 -7.63 24.79
N LEU A 600 -3.55 -6.59 25.24
CA LEU A 600 -3.24 -6.39 26.67
C LEU A 600 -4.52 -6.12 27.50
N ASP A 601 -5.41 -5.26 27.02
CA ASP A 601 -6.69 -4.97 27.67
C ASP A 601 -7.62 -6.21 27.74
N LYS A 602 -7.60 -7.08 26.70
CA LYS A 602 -8.31 -8.36 26.71
C LYS A 602 -7.71 -9.37 27.68
N ALA A 603 -6.38 -9.43 27.77
CA ALA A 603 -5.69 -10.29 28.73
C ALA A 603 -5.97 -9.85 30.17
N GLU A 604 -5.89 -8.55 30.45
CA GLU A 604 -6.19 -7.97 31.77
C GLU A 604 -7.66 -8.14 32.19
N LYS A 605 -8.60 -8.00 31.24
CA LYS A 605 -10.01 -8.30 31.47
C LYS A 605 -10.28 -9.80 31.73
N ALA A 606 -9.58 -10.70 31.05
CA ALA A 606 -9.68 -12.15 31.28
C ALA A 606 -9.12 -12.52 32.64
N GLU A 607 -8.01 -11.93 33.08
CA GLU A 607 -7.41 -12.17 34.40
C GLU A 607 -8.27 -11.62 35.55
N LYS A 608 -8.86 -10.42 35.37
CA LYS A 608 -9.86 -9.88 36.33
C LYS A 608 -11.15 -10.73 36.39
N GLY A 609 -11.57 -11.29 35.27
CA GLY A 609 -12.68 -12.23 35.17
C GLY A 609 -12.40 -13.52 35.94
N ALA A 610 -11.25 -14.14 35.71
CA ALA A 610 -10.82 -15.36 36.40
C ALA A 610 -10.64 -15.17 37.91
N THR A 611 -10.14 -14.02 38.33
CA THR A 611 -9.99 -13.67 39.76
C THR A 611 -11.35 -13.48 40.42
N THR A 612 -12.32 -12.92 39.73
CA THR A 612 -13.69 -12.73 40.23
C THR A 612 -14.43 -14.05 40.30
N GLU A 613 -14.22 -14.96 39.35
CA GLU A 613 -14.79 -16.31 39.40
C GLU A 613 -14.20 -17.16 40.52
N ARG A 614 -12.88 -17.12 40.74
CA ARG A 614 -12.23 -17.77 41.90
C ARG A 614 -12.79 -17.26 43.24
N ARG A 615 -12.98 -15.93 43.38
CA ARG A 615 -13.62 -15.36 44.59
C ARG A 615 -15.07 -15.77 44.76
N ARG A 616 -15.84 -15.98 43.68
CA ARG A 616 -17.20 -16.50 43.73
C ARG A 616 -17.25 -17.99 44.09
N ALA A 617 -16.31 -18.80 43.59
CA ALA A 617 -16.18 -20.21 43.92
C ALA A 617 -15.85 -20.41 45.43
N THR A 618 -14.84 -19.67 45.94
CA THR A 618 -14.48 -19.73 47.37
C THR A 618 -15.61 -19.26 48.29
N ARG A 619 -16.42 -18.28 47.89
CA ARG A 619 -17.60 -17.85 48.64
C ARG A 619 -18.73 -18.90 48.63
N ARG A 620 -18.91 -19.63 47.53
CA ARG A 620 -19.87 -20.75 47.45
C ARG A 620 -19.43 -21.92 48.33
N GLU A 621 -18.17 -22.30 48.27
CA GLU A 621 -17.61 -23.35 49.14
C GLU A 621 -17.71 -23.00 50.62
N ALA A 622 -17.42 -21.75 51.00
CA ALA A 622 -17.58 -21.29 52.39
C ALA A 622 -19.05 -21.25 52.85
N ALA A 623 -19.98 -20.90 51.95
CA ALA A 623 -21.40 -20.92 52.23
C ALA A 623 -21.94 -22.35 52.38
N GLU A 624 -21.45 -23.29 51.57
CA GLU A 624 -21.81 -24.70 51.64
C GLU A 624 -21.24 -25.37 52.89
N ALA A 625 -20.01 -25.04 53.29
CA ALA A 625 -19.41 -25.48 54.57
C ALA A 625 -20.22 -24.97 55.77
N ARG A 626 -20.68 -23.71 55.77
CA ARG A 626 -21.55 -23.16 56.83
C ARG A 626 -22.91 -23.86 56.88
N ARG A 627 -23.52 -24.20 55.74
CA ARG A 627 -24.75 -24.98 55.70
C ARG A 627 -24.59 -26.41 56.25
N ARG A 628 -23.45 -27.05 55.93
CA ARG A 628 -23.12 -28.38 56.48
C ARG A 628 -22.84 -28.36 58.01
N ALA A 629 -22.25 -27.31 58.52
CA ALA A 629 -22.04 -27.10 59.95
C ALA A 629 -23.38 -26.85 60.66
N ALA A 630 -24.23 -25.99 60.10
CA ALA A 630 -25.55 -25.72 60.66
C ALA A 630 -26.53 -26.94 60.63
N ALA A 631 -26.33 -27.88 59.71
CA ALA A 631 -27.09 -29.13 59.64
C ALA A 631 -26.62 -30.20 60.65
N LYS A 632 -25.38 -30.04 61.19
CA LYS A 632 -24.86 -30.93 62.28
C LYS A 632 -25.27 -30.51 63.66
N ASP A 633 -25.67 -29.27 63.86
CA ASP A 633 -26.05 -28.67 65.13
C ASP A 633 -27.60 -28.61 65.30
N ALA A 634 -28.37 -29.24 64.42
CA ALA A 634 -29.80 -29.39 64.61
C ALA A 634 -30.08 -30.52 65.67
N PRO A 635 -30.76 -30.23 66.79
CA PRO A 635 -31.09 -31.26 67.77
C PRO A 635 -32.12 -32.23 67.19
N ASP A 636 -31.87 -33.54 67.35
CA ASP A 636 -32.87 -34.60 67.16
C ASP A 636 -34.06 -34.28 68.01
N GLY A 637 -35.11 -33.77 67.42
CA GLY A 637 -36.38 -33.55 68.07
C GLY A 637 -37.31 -34.69 67.77
N GLU A 638 -37.81 -35.31 68.85
CA GLU A 638 -38.79 -36.36 68.94
C GLU A 638 -40.02 -36.19 68.02
#